data_0aa1a25606211553c81195782be9ae1d
#
_entry.id   0aa1a25606211553c81195782be9ae1d
#
_cell.length_a   1.000
_cell.length_b   1.000
_cell.length_c   1.000
_cell.angle_alpha   90.00
_cell.angle_beta   90.00
_cell.angle_gamma   90.00
#
_symmetry.space_group_name_H-M   'P 1'
#
loop_
_entity.id
_entity.type
_entity.pdbx_description
1 polymer ?
#
loop_
_entity_poly.entity_id
_entity_poly.type
_entity_poly.pdbx_seq_one_letter_code
_entity_poly.pdbx_strand_id
1 'polypeptide(L)'
;MKRFRAYRPGMSFCLAGVLSFFVFTAPATAATCPQWVAKAVSVQGSVLAQRTGGEQPLPAMLNDTFCPGDKIRVEEGGRAVLLLSNETFLRLNQNTTIRFYEPEKERNFLLDLLEGAAYFISRTPKGFKCTTPYMNAGVEGTEFLLAVAGERTFLSIFEGTVLAENAFGALRLAGGQSAVAEEGKPPVVRIVARPRDAVHWTLYYPPILPPGPSEPPPGAPGEWQSRVSRLLAVGRVDEAGAEIGEVLKKAPGDSTALALQSVIAVAQNDKEKAQALARKAVETDPRSASARIALSYAQQAGFDLAGARASVEEAVRLEPGNALAWARLSELRMSSGNLDEALEAANRAASLDPGLARTQTVLGFAHLAQVHLKESREAFEKAIVLDPADPLPRLGLGLARIREGDLAGGRTEIEIAASLAPNNSLIRSYLGKAYYEEKRDKPASSQLGMAKELDPNDPTPWFYDAIRKQTLNRPIEALQDLQRSISLNGNRAVYRSRLLLDDDLAARSASLGRIYDDLGFQQLALVEGWKSVNTDPANYSAHRFLADSYAVLPRHEIARVSELLQSQLLQPLNVNPAQPSLAQKNLSILEGAGPSSQSFNEFNPLFLRNRLALQASGVAGSQETFGEEVVLSGLQNRFSYSLGQFHFQTDGFRENNDQTQNIYNVFAQASLSHKTSVLAEYRAFDGDHGDLELDFLTDDFFKNIRYSDQYKGGRIGVHHAFAPGSDLIGTAVYELHKSSARVNDQFPFDVGVVLNLDVNDQTVDHVANVELQQILRRGRYHIVAGAGYLHVNRDETPPCHRAPIPPCFRRMTSSIL
;
A
#
# COMPACT_ATOMS: atom_id res chain seq x y z
N MET A 1 27.21 14.44 55.84
CA MET A 1 27.64 15.60 56.67
C MET A 1 26.83 16.82 56.26
N LYS A 2 26.17 17.46 57.30
CA LYS A 2 25.51 18.82 57.37
C LYS A 2 24.27 19.00 56.52
N ARG A 3 23.09 18.85 57.00
CA ARG A 3 22.08 19.59 57.80
C ARG A 3 22.21 21.13 57.76
N PHE A 4 21.08 21.81 57.36
CA PHE A 4 20.45 23.02 57.97
C PHE A 4 19.10 23.24 57.29
N ARG A 5 17.98 23.08 57.95
CA ARG A 5 17.11 23.80 58.90
C ARG A 5 16.54 25.12 58.35
N ALA A 6 15.27 25.05 58.11
CA ALA A 6 14.06 25.86 58.37
C ALA A 6 14.18 27.36 58.69
N TYR A 7 13.25 28.11 58.10
CA TYR A 7 12.55 29.25 58.73
C TYR A 7 11.15 29.40 58.08
N ARG A 8 10.08 29.44 58.86
CA ARG A 8 8.80 30.07 58.62
C ARG A 8 8.78 31.43 59.30
N PRO A 9 8.02 32.42 58.81
CA PRO A 9 6.83 32.81 59.52
C PRO A 9 5.60 33.03 58.65
N GLY A 10 4.45 32.88 59.31
CA GLY A 10 3.14 33.03 58.76
C GLY A 10 2.65 34.49 58.69
N MET A 11 1.64 34.69 57.90
CA MET A 11 0.66 35.80 58.01
C MET A 11 -0.70 35.27 57.48
N SER A 12 -1.63 35.29 58.37
CA SER A 12 -3.05 35.11 58.16
C SER A 12 -3.64 36.29 57.40
N PHE A 13 -4.42 36.04 56.33
CA PHE A 13 -5.41 36.99 55.84
C PHE A 13 -6.66 36.24 55.47
N CYS A 14 -7.75 36.51 56.18
CA CYS A 14 -9.11 36.20 55.83
C CYS A 14 -9.51 36.97 54.60
N LEU A 15 -10.05 36.34 53.58
CA LEU A 15 -10.98 36.95 52.66
C LEU A 15 -12.08 35.96 52.23
N ALA A 16 -13.26 36.46 52.30
CA ALA A 16 -14.58 35.78 52.16
C ALA A 16 -14.80 35.25 50.76
N GLY A 17 -15.62 34.22 50.72
CA GLY A 17 -16.01 33.40 49.61
C GLY A 17 -16.63 34.07 48.40
N VAL A 18 -16.35 33.50 47.26
CA VAL A 18 -17.24 33.33 46.12
C VAL A 18 -17.18 31.86 45.71
N LEU A 19 -18.19 31.10 46.09
CA LEU A 19 -18.42 29.76 45.58
C LEU A 19 -18.93 29.91 44.13
N SER A 20 -18.02 29.88 43.17
CA SER A 20 -18.34 29.58 41.77
C SER A 20 -18.49 28.06 41.65
N PHE A 21 -19.74 27.64 41.51
CA PHE A 21 -20.04 26.26 41.08
C PHE A 21 -19.42 26.02 39.69
N PHE A 22 -18.18 25.53 39.63
CA PHE A 22 -17.71 24.83 38.45
C PHE A 22 -18.45 23.50 38.38
N VAL A 23 -19.46 23.42 37.53
CA VAL A 23 -19.99 22.13 37.05
C VAL A 23 -18.84 21.45 36.29
N PHE A 24 -18.09 20.61 36.96
CA PHE A 24 -17.23 19.65 36.31
C PHE A 24 -18.14 18.68 35.53
N THR A 25 -18.35 18.92 34.25
CA THR A 25 -18.82 17.90 33.34
C THR A 25 -17.69 16.87 33.26
N ALA A 26 -17.81 15.76 33.99
CA ALA A 26 -16.93 14.61 33.83
C ALA A 26 -16.97 14.23 32.34
N PRO A 27 -15.80 13.95 31.72
CA PRO A 27 -15.79 13.42 30.37
C PRO A 27 -16.64 12.15 30.37
N ALA A 28 -17.66 12.08 29.52
CA ALA A 28 -18.49 10.90 29.38
C ALA A 28 -17.58 9.75 28.92
N THR A 29 -17.35 8.79 29.79
CA THR A 29 -16.57 7.58 29.46
C THR A 29 -17.45 6.65 28.64
N ALA A 30 -16.89 6.07 27.57
CA ALA A 30 -17.59 5.08 26.74
C ALA A 30 -18.15 3.95 27.62
N ALA A 31 -19.41 3.58 27.43
CA ALA A 31 -20.04 2.51 28.17
C ALA A 31 -19.48 1.16 27.71
N THR A 32 -18.99 0.33 28.66
CA THR A 32 -18.31 -0.92 28.36
C THR A 32 -19.16 -2.14 28.72
N CYS A 33 -19.16 -3.15 27.84
CA CYS A 33 -19.78 -4.45 28.07
C CYS A 33 -18.70 -5.56 28.01
N PRO A 34 -18.48 -6.37 29.07
CA PRO A 34 -17.45 -7.41 29.07
C PRO A 34 -17.65 -8.50 28.01
N GLN A 35 -18.90 -8.85 27.71
CA GLN A 35 -19.28 -9.79 26.64
C GLN A 35 -20.05 -9.06 25.55
N TRP A 36 -19.36 -8.14 24.88
CA TRP A 36 -20.00 -7.29 23.90
C TRP A 36 -20.35 -8.06 22.61
N VAL A 37 -21.52 -7.73 22.05
CA VAL A 37 -21.99 -8.25 20.76
C VAL A 37 -21.81 -7.22 19.64
N ALA A 38 -21.70 -5.94 19.98
CA ALA A 38 -21.45 -4.87 19.03
C ALA A 38 -20.61 -3.77 19.66
N LYS A 39 -19.83 -3.07 18.83
CA LYS A 39 -19.04 -1.87 19.20
C LYS A 39 -19.32 -0.73 18.22
N ALA A 40 -19.57 0.47 18.72
CA ALA A 40 -19.72 1.66 17.88
C ALA A 40 -18.36 2.10 17.32
N VAL A 41 -18.19 2.04 15.99
CA VAL A 41 -16.99 2.49 15.28
C VAL A 41 -17.18 3.82 14.57
N SER A 42 -18.45 4.28 14.44
CA SER A 42 -18.81 5.62 14.00
C SER A 42 -20.18 5.98 14.59
N VAL A 43 -20.34 7.21 15.07
CA VAL A 43 -21.60 7.77 15.58
C VAL A 43 -21.70 9.21 15.11
N GLN A 44 -22.78 9.55 14.42
CA GLN A 44 -23.06 10.90 13.95
C GLN A 44 -24.50 11.29 14.30
N GLY A 45 -24.72 12.54 14.67
CA GLY A 45 -26.03 13.06 15.04
C GLY A 45 -26.58 12.37 16.30
N SER A 46 -27.90 12.26 16.41
CA SER A 46 -28.57 11.65 17.56
C SER A 46 -28.69 10.14 17.40
N VAL A 47 -27.93 9.42 18.22
CA VAL A 47 -27.98 7.95 18.33
C VAL A 47 -28.16 7.61 19.80
N LEU A 48 -29.21 6.89 20.11
CA LEU A 48 -29.59 6.53 21.47
C LEU A 48 -29.41 5.01 21.69
N ALA A 49 -28.85 4.65 22.82
CA ALA A 49 -28.73 3.28 23.28
C ALA A 49 -29.56 3.05 24.53
N GLN A 50 -30.48 2.12 24.48
CA GLN A 50 -31.20 1.61 25.64
C GLN A 50 -30.54 0.32 26.09
N ARG A 51 -29.96 0.35 27.29
CA ARG A 51 -29.29 -0.81 27.87
C ARG A 51 -30.31 -1.78 28.46
N THR A 52 -30.00 -3.05 28.43
CA THR A 52 -30.81 -4.12 29.03
C THR A 52 -31.01 -3.82 30.53
N GLY A 53 -32.28 -3.72 30.99
CA GLY A 53 -32.59 -3.35 32.36
C GLY A 53 -32.58 -1.85 32.67
N GLY A 54 -32.20 -1.00 31.69
CA GLY A 54 -32.27 0.47 31.79
C GLY A 54 -33.61 1.02 31.28
N GLU A 55 -34.26 1.95 32.02
CA GLU A 55 -35.54 2.55 31.60
C GLU A 55 -35.35 3.69 30.59
N GLN A 56 -34.24 4.42 30.65
CA GLN A 56 -34.00 5.58 29.78
C GLN A 56 -32.91 5.30 28.75
N PRO A 57 -33.13 5.67 27.46
CA PRO A 57 -32.10 5.64 26.45
C PRO A 57 -31.04 6.73 26.71
N LEU A 58 -29.79 6.40 26.56
CA LEU A 58 -28.64 7.29 26.69
C LEU A 58 -27.99 7.53 25.34
N PRO A 59 -27.34 8.69 25.09
CA PRO A 59 -26.57 8.92 23.87
C PRO A 59 -25.49 7.87 23.69
N ALA A 60 -25.42 7.23 22.53
CA ALA A 60 -24.34 6.35 22.16
C ALA A 60 -23.12 7.14 21.72
N MET A 61 -21.94 6.70 22.14
CA MET A 61 -20.67 7.36 21.84
C MET A 61 -19.74 6.46 21.01
N LEU A 62 -18.76 7.08 20.38
CA LEU A 62 -17.68 6.35 19.70
C LEU A 62 -16.98 5.42 20.69
N ASN A 63 -16.76 4.18 20.28
CA ASN A 63 -16.19 3.07 21.06
C ASN A 63 -17.11 2.47 22.16
N ASP A 64 -18.36 2.91 22.28
CA ASP A 64 -19.32 2.20 23.15
C ASP A 64 -19.45 0.75 22.72
N THR A 65 -19.53 -0.14 23.71
CA THR A 65 -19.81 -1.56 23.49
C THR A 65 -21.22 -1.89 23.98
N PHE A 66 -21.91 -2.78 23.25
CA PHE A 66 -23.29 -3.16 23.48
C PHE A 66 -23.38 -4.63 23.87
N CYS A 67 -24.22 -4.91 24.86
CA CYS A 67 -24.55 -6.25 25.36
C CYS A 67 -25.73 -6.88 24.62
N PRO A 68 -25.91 -8.21 24.72
CA PRO A 68 -27.16 -8.84 24.33
C PRO A 68 -28.35 -8.19 25.02
N GLY A 69 -29.44 -7.99 24.30
CA GLY A 69 -30.67 -7.33 24.77
C GLY A 69 -30.65 -5.81 24.60
N ASP A 70 -29.52 -5.16 24.41
CA ASP A 70 -29.43 -3.73 24.17
C ASP A 70 -30.16 -3.35 22.86
N LYS A 71 -30.79 -2.17 22.86
CA LYS A 71 -31.51 -1.59 21.73
C LYS A 71 -30.81 -0.29 21.32
N ILE A 72 -30.58 -0.11 20.02
CA ILE A 72 -30.02 1.10 19.45
C ILE A 72 -31.10 1.75 18.58
N ARG A 73 -31.27 3.05 18.75
CA ARG A 73 -32.15 3.87 17.95
C ARG A 73 -31.36 5.04 17.36
N VAL A 74 -31.35 5.10 16.06
CA VAL A 74 -30.79 6.22 15.29
C VAL A 74 -31.93 7.16 14.96
N GLU A 75 -31.89 8.37 15.47
CA GLU A 75 -32.94 9.38 15.26
C GLU A 75 -32.77 10.11 13.91
N GLU A 76 -33.66 11.05 13.63
CA GLU A 76 -33.57 11.88 12.43
C GLU A 76 -32.22 12.63 12.38
N GLY A 77 -31.55 12.63 11.21
CA GLY A 77 -30.25 13.24 11.03
C GLY A 77 -29.08 12.45 11.66
N GLY A 78 -29.36 11.29 12.29
CA GLY A 78 -28.34 10.43 12.89
C GLY A 78 -27.85 9.33 11.93
N ARG A 79 -26.67 8.79 12.24
CA ARG A 79 -26.09 7.58 11.62
C ARG A 79 -25.17 6.88 12.60
N ALA A 80 -25.04 5.56 12.45
CA ALA A 80 -24.07 4.79 13.21
C ALA A 80 -23.45 3.69 12.34
N VAL A 81 -22.19 3.34 12.64
CA VAL A 81 -21.57 2.11 12.17
C VAL A 81 -21.14 1.29 13.37
N LEU A 82 -21.54 0.05 13.39
CA LEU A 82 -21.26 -0.91 14.45
C LEU A 82 -20.41 -2.05 13.90
N LEU A 83 -19.38 -2.42 14.63
CA LEU A 83 -18.67 -3.68 14.45
C LEU A 83 -19.28 -4.73 15.35
N LEU A 84 -19.81 -5.79 14.78
CA LEU A 84 -20.37 -6.93 15.50
C LEU A 84 -19.26 -7.91 15.92
N SER A 85 -19.47 -8.67 16.99
CA SER A 85 -18.50 -9.65 17.51
C SER A 85 -18.14 -10.78 16.52
N ASN A 86 -18.96 -10.99 15.49
CA ASN A 86 -18.72 -11.91 14.39
C ASN A 86 -17.95 -11.27 13.21
N GLU A 87 -17.34 -10.09 13.39
CA GLU A 87 -16.62 -9.31 12.38
C GLU A 87 -17.51 -8.75 11.23
N THR A 88 -18.82 -8.65 11.43
CA THR A 88 -19.75 -8.01 10.51
C THR A 88 -19.83 -6.51 10.83
N PHE A 89 -19.73 -5.65 9.80
CA PHE A 89 -20.02 -4.24 9.92
C PHE A 89 -21.48 -3.98 9.60
N LEU A 90 -22.12 -3.20 10.44
CA LEU A 90 -23.52 -2.81 10.34
C LEU A 90 -23.62 -1.29 10.31
N ARG A 91 -24.04 -0.73 9.19
CA ARG A 91 -24.30 0.71 9.06
C ARG A 91 -25.80 0.99 9.16
N LEU A 92 -26.16 1.85 10.09
CA LEU A 92 -27.53 2.25 10.37
C LEU A 92 -27.81 3.65 9.80
N ASN A 93 -28.89 3.78 9.06
CA ASN A 93 -29.41 5.05 8.59
C ASN A 93 -30.24 5.74 9.67
N GLN A 94 -30.63 7.00 9.43
CA GLN A 94 -31.58 7.69 10.30
C GLN A 94 -32.92 6.92 10.45
N ASN A 95 -33.64 7.15 11.53
CA ASN A 95 -34.90 6.51 11.86
C ASN A 95 -34.83 4.97 11.87
N THR A 96 -33.69 4.43 12.33
CA THR A 96 -33.41 2.99 12.38
C THR A 96 -33.37 2.51 13.82
N THR A 97 -34.11 1.44 14.10
CA THR A 97 -34.11 0.79 15.40
C THR A 97 -33.75 -0.67 15.28
N ILE A 98 -32.70 -1.08 16.04
CA ILE A 98 -32.23 -2.47 16.11
C ILE A 98 -32.21 -2.96 17.54
N ARG A 99 -32.25 -4.30 17.71
CA ARG A 99 -32.09 -4.98 19.00
C ARG A 99 -31.14 -6.16 18.83
N PHE A 100 -30.22 -6.34 19.80
CA PHE A 100 -29.29 -7.46 19.83
C PHE A 100 -29.85 -8.60 20.67
N TYR A 101 -29.56 -9.84 20.28
CA TYR A 101 -29.83 -11.03 21.04
C TYR A 101 -28.56 -11.74 21.46
N GLU A 102 -28.69 -12.62 22.43
CA GLU A 102 -27.61 -13.51 22.85
C GLU A 102 -27.30 -14.51 21.71
N PRO A 103 -26.03 -14.68 21.32
CA PRO A 103 -25.69 -15.63 20.26
C PRO A 103 -26.08 -17.06 20.68
N GLU A 104 -27.03 -17.66 20.01
CA GLU A 104 -27.37 -19.09 20.17
C GLU A 104 -26.27 -19.96 19.57
N LYS A 105 -25.32 -20.43 20.37
CA LYS A 105 -24.13 -21.20 19.96
C LYS A 105 -23.10 -20.36 19.18
N GLU A 106 -21.83 -20.69 19.29
CA GLU A 106 -20.65 -19.96 18.75
C GLU A 106 -20.69 -19.56 17.25
N ARG A 107 -21.76 -19.84 16.51
CA ARG A 107 -21.85 -19.66 15.04
C ARG A 107 -22.99 -18.81 14.51
N ASN A 108 -24.02 -18.49 15.30
CA ASN A 108 -25.18 -17.73 14.81
C ASN A 108 -25.33 -16.43 15.59
N PHE A 109 -25.09 -15.31 14.95
CA PHE A 109 -25.39 -14.00 15.48
C PHE A 109 -26.84 -13.63 15.12
N LEU A 110 -27.66 -13.15 16.07
CA LEU A 110 -29.06 -12.78 15.87
C LEU A 110 -29.28 -11.31 16.16
N LEU A 111 -29.93 -10.61 15.24
CA LEU A 111 -30.25 -9.20 15.30
C LEU A 111 -31.66 -8.96 14.75
N ASP A 112 -32.45 -8.13 15.44
CA ASP A 112 -33.71 -7.59 14.91
C ASP A 112 -33.51 -6.20 14.33
N LEU A 113 -33.96 -5.99 13.09
CA LEU A 113 -34.20 -4.68 12.50
C LEU A 113 -35.70 -4.41 12.59
N LEU A 114 -36.10 -3.54 13.51
CA LEU A 114 -37.49 -3.22 13.82
C LEU A 114 -38.06 -2.19 12.85
N GLU A 115 -37.28 -1.19 12.50
CA GLU A 115 -37.65 -0.10 11.57
C GLU A 115 -36.39 0.52 10.95
N GLY A 116 -36.53 1.22 9.82
CA GLY A 116 -35.48 1.95 9.16
C GLY A 116 -34.64 1.09 8.21
N ALA A 117 -33.37 1.46 7.98
CA ALA A 117 -32.50 0.81 7.01
C ALA A 117 -31.12 0.49 7.60
N ALA A 118 -30.69 -0.72 7.37
CA ALA A 118 -29.40 -1.24 7.81
C ALA A 118 -28.62 -1.87 6.65
N TYR A 119 -27.37 -1.45 6.46
CA TYR A 119 -26.45 -1.96 5.46
C TYR A 119 -25.42 -2.84 6.13
N PHE A 120 -25.27 -4.08 5.64
CA PHE A 120 -24.47 -5.13 6.22
C PHE A 120 -23.28 -5.47 5.33
N ILE A 121 -22.11 -5.59 5.94
CA ILE A 121 -20.88 -6.07 5.31
C ILE A 121 -20.31 -7.21 6.16
N SER A 122 -20.57 -8.46 5.76
CA SER A 122 -20.08 -9.65 6.43
C SER A 122 -19.00 -10.31 5.59
N ARG A 123 -17.81 -10.55 6.16
CA ARG A 123 -16.63 -11.13 5.46
C ARG A 123 -16.20 -12.47 6.01
N THR A 124 -16.87 -12.93 7.04
CA THR A 124 -16.59 -14.22 7.66
C THR A 124 -17.72 -15.21 7.32
N PRO A 125 -17.42 -16.49 7.14
CA PRO A 125 -18.44 -17.52 6.90
C PRO A 125 -19.22 -17.90 8.16
N LYS A 126 -19.22 -17.06 9.20
CA LYS A 126 -20.03 -17.26 10.40
C LYS A 126 -21.48 -16.92 10.10
N GLY A 127 -22.36 -17.87 10.34
CA GLY A 127 -23.79 -17.71 10.12
C GLY A 127 -24.34 -16.49 10.84
N PHE A 128 -25.05 -15.65 10.10
CA PHE A 128 -25.68 -14.45 10.61
C PHE A 128 -27.15 -14.46 10.21
N LYS A 129 -28.05 -14.18 11.15
CA LYS A 129 -29.48 -14.07 10.90
C LYS A 129 -29.97 -12.69 11.36
N CYS A 130 -30.60 -11.96 10.45
CA CYS A 130 -31.30 -10.72 10.75
C CYS A 130 -32.78 -10.95 10.61
N THR A 131 -33.55 -10.62 11.64
CA THR A 131 -35.01 -10.72 11.66
C THR A 131 -35.59 -9.34 11.42
N THR A 132 -36.65 -9.28 10.62
CA THR A 132 -37.47 -8.08 10.45
C THR A 132 -38.93 -8.44 10.62
N PRO A 133 -39.86 -7.48 10.73
CA PRO A 133 -41.27 -7.79 10.89
C PRO A 133 -41.87 -8.67 9.81
N TYR A 134 -41.38 -8.60 8.57
CA TYR A 134 -41.99 -9.26 7.41
C TYR A 134 -41.09 -10.31 6.73
N MET A 135 -39.81 -10.37 7.09
CA MET A 135 -38.85 -11.28 6.45
C MET A 135 -37.61 -11.51 7.34
N ASN A 136 -37.11 -12.71 7.37
CA ASN A 136 -35.83 -13.06 7.96
C ASN A 136 -34.77 -13.17 6.86
N ALA A 137 -33.58 -12.67 7.11
CA ALA A 137 -32.43 -12.81 6.20
C ALA A 137 -31.34 -13.67 6.85
N GLY A 138 -31.12 -14.87 6.31
CA GLY A 138 -30.01 -15.74 6.68
C GLY A 138 -28.84 -15.55 5.73
N VAL A 139 -27.63 -15.30 6.26
CA VAL A 139 -26.52 -14.75 5.49
C VAL A 139 -25.23 -15.53 5.73
N GLU A 140 -24.46 -15.75 4.67
CA GLU A 140 -23.11 -16.30 4.71
C GLU A 140 -22.18 -15.47 3.81
N GLY A 141 -21.32 -14.62 4.43
CA GLY A 141 -20.27 -13.89 3.73
C GLY A 141 -20.79 -12.93 2.64
N THR A 142 -21.71 -12.02 2.97
CA THR A 142 -22.48 -11.21 2.02
C THR A 142 -22.43 -9.72 2.32
N GLU A 143 -22.70 -8.92 1.30
CA GLU A 143 -22.93 -7.49 1.38
C GLU A 143 -24.36 -7.18 0.91
N PHE A 144 -25.20 -6.62 1.79
CA PHE A 144 -26.62 -6.40 1.50
C PHE A 144 -27.22 -5.27 2.31
N LEU A 145 -28.34 -4.73 1.81
CA LEU A 145 -29.19 -3.75 2.48
C LEU A 145 -30.49 -4.41 2.89
N LEU A 146 -30.90 -4.22 4.14
CA LEU A 146 -32.27 -4.43 4.62
C LEU A 146 -32.91 -3.11 4.98
N ALA A 147 -34.16 -2.90 4.58
CA ALA A 147 -34.92 -1.71 4.93
C ALA A 147 -36.36 -2.09 5.27
N VAL A 148 -36.84 -1.64 6.42
CA VAL A 148 -38.24 -1.77 6.90
C VAL A 148 -38.90 -0.43 6.76
N ALA A 149 -39.90 -0.35 5.91
CA ALA A 149 -40.67 0.88 5.66
C ALA A 149 -42.18 0.56 5.55
N GLY A 150 -42.95 1.06 6.47
CA GLY A 150 -44.40 0.72 6.58
C GLY A 150 -44.57 -0.78 6.80
N GLU A 151 -45.50 -1.39 6.05
CA GLU A 151 -45.80 -2.82 6.11
C GLU A 151 -44.92 -3.70 5.18
N ARG A 152 -43.71 -3.25 4.89
CA ARG A 152 -42.81 -3.91 3.93
C ARG A 152 -41.38 -4.01 4.42
N THR A 153 -40.72 -5.11 4.06
CA THR A 153 -39.28 -5.25 4.17
C THR A 153 -38.67 -5.38 2.78
N PHE A 154 -37.67 -4.55 2.49
CA PHE A 154 -36.88 -4.59 1.25
C PHE A 154 -35.53 -5.21 1.53
N LEU A 155 -35.07 -6.07 0.63
CA LEU A 155 -33.74 -6.67 0.64
C LEU A 155 -33.06 -6.41 -0.71
N SER A 156 -31.84 -5.89 -0.69
CA SER A 156 -30.99 -5.76 -1.90
C SER A 156 -29.63 -6.37 -1.61
N ILE A 157 -29.17 -7.27 -2.48
CA ILE A 157 -27.91 -7.99 -2.33
C ILE A 157 -26.89 -7.41 -3.30
N PHE A 158 -25.72 -7.04 -2.79
CA PHE A 158 -24.61 -6.52 -3.61
C PHE A 158 -23.55 -7.58 -3.85
N GLU A 159 -23.34 -8.50 -2.89
CA GLU A 159 -22.40 -9.61 -2.96
C GLU A 159 -22.90 -10.83 -2.17
N GLY A 160 -22.57 -12.02 -2.65
CA GLY A 160 -22.88 -13.30 -1.98
C GLY A 160 -24.29 -13.78 -2.19
N THR A 161 -24.81 -14.55 -1.23
CA THR A 161 -26.16 -15.17 -1.30
C THR A 161 -26.87 -15.00 0.04
N VAL A 162 -28.14 -14.63 0.00
CA VAL A 162 -29.03 -14.49 1.16
C VAL A 162 -30.26 -15.36 0.99
N LEU A 163 -30.63 -16.08 2.04
CA LEU A 163 -31.91 -16.74 2.15
C LEU A 163 -32.90 -15.78 2.83
N ALA A 164 -33.88 -15.32 2.07
CA ALA A 164 -35.01 -14.51 2.54
C ALA A 164 -36.18 -15.43 2.85
N GLU A 165 -36.69 -15.47 4.07
CA GLU A 165 -37.73 -16.39 4.48
C GLU A 165 -38.76 -15.74 5.44
N ASN A 166 -40.01 -16.18 5.37
CA ASN A 166 -41.03 -15.90 6.36
C ASN A 166 -42.01 -17.09 6.47
N ALA A 167 -43.08 -16.98 7.26
CA ALA A 167 -44.04 -18.05 7.44
C ALA A 167 -44.77 -18.48 6.15
N PHE A 168 -44.72 -17.68 5.09
CA PHE A 168 -45.45 -17.89 3.85
C PHE A 168 -44.56 -18.44 2.71
N GLY A 169 -43.24 -18.42 2.87
CA GLY A 169 -42.31 -18.95 1.87
C GLY A 169 -40.85 -18.51 2.07
N ALA A 170 -39.98 -19.07 1.24
CA ALA A 170 -38.55 -18.79 1.22
C ALA A 170 -38.05 -18.51 -0.20
N LEU A 171 -37.08 -17.60 -0.33
CA LEU A 171 -36.48 -17.21 -1.60
C LEU A 171 -34.99 -17.07 -1.42
N ARG A 172 -34.21 -17.77 -2.26
CA ARG A 172 -32.75 -17.61 -2.29
C ARG A 172 -32.35 -16.59 -3.35
N LEU A 173 -31.56 -15.60 -2.95
CA LEU A 173 -31.15 -14.46 -3.76
C LEU A 173 -29.62 -14.38 -3.83
N ALA A 174 -29.09 -13.99 -4.97
CA ALA A 174 -27.66 -13.76 -5.21
C ALA A 174 -27.34 -12.27 -5.42
N GLY A 175 -26.07 -11.94 -5.49
CA GLY A 175 -25.58 -10.58 -5.76
C GLY A 175 -26.26 -9.96 -6.99
N GLY A 176 -26.64 -8.68 -6.91
CA GLY A 176 -27.38 -7.94 -7.93
C GLY A 176 -28.90 -8.14 -7.89
N GLN A 177 -29.43 -9.04 -7.06
CA GLN A 177 -30.86 -9.28 -6.92
C GLN A 177 -31.45 -8.54 -5.72
N SER A 178 -32.75 -8.24 -5.81
CA SER A 178 -33.52 -7.61 -4.73
C SER A 178 -34.85 -8.32 -4.55
N ALA A 179 -35.39 -8.25 -3.31
CA ALA A 179 -36.69 -8.79 -2.95
C ALA A 179 -37.48 -7.83 -2.07
N VAL A 180 -38.77 -8.05 -2.01
CA VAL A 180 -39.71 -7.41 -1.09
C VAL A 180 -40.59 -8.45 -0.44
N ALA A 181 -40.85 -8.30 0.86
CA ALA A 181 -41.85 -9.05 1.59
C ALA A 181 -42.85 -8.05 2.19
N GLU A 182 -44.11 -8.40 2.11
CA GLU A 182 -45.27 -7.66 2.68
C GLU A 182 -45.94 -8.52 3.76
N GLU A 183 -46.71 -7.90 4.61
CA GLU A 183 -47.46 -8.60 5.64
C GLU A 183 -48.34 -9.69 5.01
N GLY A 184 -48.31 -10.90 5.56
CA GLY A 184 -49.12 -12.03 5.11
C GLY A 184 -48.74 -12.62 3.74
N LYS A 185 -47.63 -12.22 3.11
CA LYS A 185 -47.20 -12.70 1.79
C LYS A 185 -45.79 -13.27 1.80
N PRO A 186 -45.45 -14.21 0.91
CA PRO A 186 -44.09 -14.71 0.75
C PRO A 186 -43.19 -13.64 0.18
N PRO A 187 -41.85 -13.70 0.42
CA PRO A 187 -40.88 -12.86 -0.25
C PRO A 187 -40.91 -13.07 -1.77
N VAL A 188 -40.92 -11.97 -2.54
CA VAL A 188 -40.93 -11.97 -4.00
C VAL A 188 -39.77 -11.15 -4.57
N VAL A 189 -39.23 -11.60 -5.73
CA VAL A 189 -38.17 -10.87 -6.43
C VAL A 189 -38.68 -9.51 -6.88
N ARG A 190 -37.86 -8.48 -6.66
CA ARG A 190 -38.10 -7.12 -7.18
C ARG A 190 -36.95 -6.75 -8.11
N ILE A 191 -37.30 -6.29 -9.32
CA ILE A 191 -36.31 -5.77 -10.27
C ILE A 191 -35.98 -4.32 -9.86
N VAL A 192 -34.73 -4.05 -9.56
CA VAL A 192 -34.19 -2.71 -9.29
C VAL A 192 -33.13 -2.42 -10.33
N ALA A 193 -33.31 -1.37 -11.12
CA ALA A 193 -32.42 -1.05 -12.24
C ALA A 193 -30.98 -0.71 -11.78
N ARG A 194 -30.87 -0.12 -10.60
CA ARG A 194 -29.58 0.22 -9.97
C ARG A 194 -29.65 -0.04 -8.46
N PRO A 195 -29.39 -1.27 -8.01
CA PRO A 195 -29.46 -1.60 -6.57
C PRO A 195 -28.59 -0.71 -5.67
N ARG A 196 -27.45 -0.26 -6.17
CA ARG A 196 -26.51 0.59 -5.42
C ARG A 196 -27.01 2.02 -5.18
N ASP A 197 -28.01 2.50 -5.92
CA ASP A 197 -28.60 3.81 -5.66
C ASP A 197 -29.30 3.84 -4.29
N ALA A 198 -29.77 2.70 -3.82
CA ALA A 198 -30.37 2.56 -2.49
C ALA A 198 -29.41 2.86 -1.32
N VAL A 199 -28.11 2.92 -1.58
CA VAL A 199 -27.07 3.22 -0.60
C VAL A 199 -26.35 4.55 -0.85
N HIS A 200 -26.90 5.47 -1.66
CA HIS A 200 -26.32 6.80 -1.87
C HIS A 200 -26.19 7.61 -0.56
N TRP A 201 -27.03 7.37 0.42
CA TRP A 201 -26.94 7.95 1.76
C TRP A 201 -25.63 7.57 2.49
N THR A 202 -24.88 6.58 1.99
CA THR A 202 -23.59 6.18 2.54
C THR A 202 -22.41 6.96 1.94
N LEU A 203 -22.59 7.77 0.88
CA LEU A 203 -21.49 8.52 0.25
C LEU A 203 -20.99 9.62 1.18
N TYR A 204 -19.69 9.87 1.11
CA TYR A 204 -19.03 10.97 1.79
C TYR A 204 -18.84 12.15 0.81
N TYR A 205 -19.30 13.31 1.21
CA TYR A 205 -19.23 14.54 0.43
C TYR A 205 -18.12 15.44 0.99
N PRO A 206 -17.01 15.69 0.24
CA PRO A 206 -15.91 16.50 0.76
C PRO A 206 -16.37 17.93 1.03
N PRO A 207 -16.04 18.51 2.20
CA PRO A 207 -16.44 19.87 2.54
C PRO A 207 -15.69 20.90 1.69
N ILE A 208 -16.42 21.89 1.16
CA ILE A 208 -15.87 23.07 0.47
C ILE A 208 -16.14 24.38 1.21
N LEU A 209 -16.94 24.30 2.25
CA LEU A 209 -17.25 25.40 3.15
C LEU A 209 -16.79 25.03 4.56
N PRO A 210 -16.27 26.01 5.33
CA PRO A 210 -15.98 25.77 6.74
C PRO A 210 -17.28 25.38 7.48
N PRO A 211 -17.17 24.53 8.53
CA PRO A 211 -18.33 24.19 9.32
C PRO A 211 -18.91 25.47 9.97
N GLY A 212 -20.17 25.76 9.66
CA GLY A 212 -20.91 26.86 10.30
C GLY A 212 -21.29 26.50 11.74
N PRO A 213 -21.81 27.46 12.53
CA PRO A 213 -22.33 27.19 13.85
C PRO A 213 -23.42 26.10 13.78
N SER A 214 -23.50 25.27 14.81
CA SER A 214 -24.46 24.14 14.87
C SER A 214 -25.91 24.54 14.69
N GLU A 215 -26.30 25.75 15.11
CA GLU A 215 -27.61 26.37 14.88
C GLU A 215 -27.41 27.85 14.58
N PRO A 216 -27.30 28.25 13.31
CA PRO A 216 -27.31 29.66 12.96
C PRO A 216 -28.68 30.26 13.31
N PRO A 217 -28.76 31.52 13.81
CA PRO A 217 -30.00 32.19 14.02
C PRO A 217 -30.83 32.24 12.74
N PRO A 218 -32.18 32.09 12.81
CA PRO A 218 -33.03 32.19 11.64
C PRO A 218 -32.84 33.53 10.89
N GLY A 219 -32.58 33.43 9.56
CA GLY A 219 -32.29 34.59 8.70
C GLY A 219 -30.88 35.12 8.76
N ALA A 220 -29.94 34.43 9.44
CA ALA A 220 -28.55 34.84 9.46
C ALA A 220 -27.89 34.65 8.07
N PRO A 221 -26.95 35.54 7.67
CA PRO A 221 -26.16 35.31 6.47
C PRO A 221 -25.45 33.95 6.54
N GLY A 222 -25.61 33.10 5.51
CA GLY A 222 -25.00 31.77 5.48
C GLY A 222 -25.83 30.66 6.15
N GLU A 223 -27.03 30.89 6.60
CA GLU A 223 -27.90 29.90 7.22
C GLU A 223 -28.13 28.69 6.33
N TRP A 224 -28.50 28.89 5.08
CA TRP A 224 -28.75 27.81 4.14
C TRP A 224 -27.47 27.02 3.81
N GLN A 225 -26.30 27.69 3.69
CA GLN A 225 -25.01 27.04 3.47
C GLN A 225 -24.65 26.10 4.63
N SER A 226 -24.83 26.54 5.87
CA SER A 226 -24.61 25.76 7.08
C SER A 226 -25.56 24.56 7.15
N ARG A 227 -26.85 24.76 6.77
CA ARG A 227 -27.84 23.70 6.73
C ARG A 227 -27.52 22.65 5.66
N VAL A 228 -27.20 23.07 4.43
CA VAL A 228 -26.81 22.18 3.34
C VAL A 228 -25.54 21.40 3.70
N SER A 229 -24.53 22.06 4.27
CA SER A 229 -23.29 21.39 4.70
C SER A 229 -23.58 20.31 5.74
N ARG A 230 -24.46 20.54 6.68
CA ARG A 230 -24.91 19.54 7.67
C ARG A 230 -25.68 18.39 7.02
N LEU A 231 -26.59 18.69 6.09
CA LEU A 231 -27.35 17.68 5.36
C LEU A 231 -26.38 16.75 4.56
N LEU A 232 -25.38 17.32 3.92
CA LEU A 232 -24.36 16.56 3.20
C LEU A 232 -23.49 15.73 4.16
N ALA A 233 -23.09 16.28 5.31
CA ALA A 233 -22.29 15.58 6.31
C ALA A 233 -23.01 14.32 6.85
N VAL A 234 -24.37 14.39 6.98
CA VAL A 234 -25.19 13.23 7.38
C VAL A 234 -25.80 12.46 6.19
N GLY A 235 -25.44 12.79 4.92
CA GLY A 235 -25.86 12.14 3.68
C GLY A 235 -27.32 12.31 3.30
N ARG A 236 -27.97 13.32 3.81
CA ARG A 236 -29.32 13.73 3.35
C ARG A 236 -29.19 14.51 2.03
N VAL A 237 -28.62 13.84 1.03
CA VAL A 237 -28.25 14.48 -0.25
C VAL A 237 -29.46 15.00 -1.03
N ASP A 238 -30.59 14.29 -0.97
CA ASP A 238 -31.80 14.70 -1.66
C ASP A 238 -32.38 16.01 -1.08
N GLU A 239 -32.36 16.14 0.24
CA GLU A 239 -32.77 17.35 0.93
C GLU A 239 -31.78 18.50 0.72
N ALA A 240 -30.50 18.21 0.79
CA ALA A 240 -29.45 19.17 0.42
C ALA A 240 -29.65 19.67 -1.01
N GLY A 241 -29.88 18.76 -1.95
CA GLY A 241 -30.17 19.08 -3.35
C GLY A 241 -31.44 19.89 -3.56
N ALA A 242 -32.50 19.57 -2.83
CA ALA A 242 -33.78 20.34 -2.85
C ALA A 242 -33.54 21.77 -2.36
N GLU A 243 -32.86 21.94 -1.24
CA GLU A 243 -32.55 23.26 -0.69
C GLU A 243 -31.66 24.10 -1.62
N ILE A 244 -30.58 23.49 -2.18
CA ILE A 244 -29.76 24.13 -3.22
C ILE A 244 -30.64 24.53 -4.42
N GLY A 245 -31.58 23.66 -4.82
CA GLY A 245 -32.52 23.94 -5.92
C GLY A 245 -33.39 25.14 -5.66
N GLU A 246 -33.91 25.34 -4.43
CA GLU A 246 -34.68 26.52 -4.05
C GLU A 246 -33.84 27.80 -4.07
N VAL A 247 -32.58 27.73 -3.66
CA VAL A 247 -31.64 28.87 -3.77
C VAL A 247 -31.41 29.22 -5.23
N LEU A 248 -31.13 28.25 -6.11
CA LEU A 248 -30.89 28.46 -7.53
C LEU A 248 -32.14 28.93 -8.31
N LYS A 249 -33.34 28.60 -7.86
CA LYS A 249 -34.58 29.18 -8.43
C LYS A 249 -34.68 30.69 -8.17
N LYS A 250 -34.25 31.13 -6.99
CA LYS A 250 -34.27 32.55 -6.59
C LYS A 250 -33.09 33.33 -7.15
N ALA A 251 -31.91 32.69 -7.15
CA ALA A 251 -30.63 33.23 -7.62
C ALA A 251 -29.90 32.19 -8.51
N PRO A 252 -30.23 32.10 -9.81
CA PRO A 252 -29.63 31.11 -10.73
C PRO A 252 -28.11 31.22 -10.89
N GLY A 253 -27.51 32.32 -10.46
CA GLY A 253 -26.10 32.60 -10.45
C GLY A 253 -25.46 32.52 -9.05
N ASP A 254 -26.10 31.92 -8.04
CA ASP A 254 -25.43 31.76 -6.74
C ASP A 254 -24.21 30.80 -6.87
N SER A 255 -23.00 31.38 -6.75
CA SER A 255 -21.72 30.66 -6.93
C SER A 255 -21.56 29.53 -5.92
N THR A 256 -21.96 29.74 -4.67
CA THR A 256 -21.83 28.73 -3.60
C THR A 256 -22.79 27.57 -3.84
N ALA A 257 -24.02 27.84 -4.25
CA ALA A 257 -25.01 26.82 -4.57
C ALA A 257 -24.57 25.96 -5.76
N LEU A 258 -24.03 26.57 -6.81
CA LEU A 258 -23.46 25.86 -7.96
C LEU A 258 -22.24 25.03 -7.55
N ALA A 259 -21.36 25.55 -6.69
CA ALA A 259 -20.20 24.83 -6.18
C ALA A 259 -20.59 23.59 -5.36
N LEU A 260 -21.55 23.71 -4.45
CA LEU A 260 -22.07 22.59 -3.66
C LEU A 260 -22.74 21.53 -4.55
N GLN A 261 -23.51 21.96 -5.55
CA GLN A 261 -24.11 21.03 -6.52
C GLN A 261 -23.06 20.29 -7.36
N SER A 262 -21.95 20.97 -7.70
CA SER A 262 -20.79 20.31 -8.35
C SER A 262 -20.16 19.24 -7.48
N VAL A 263 -19.94 19.49 -6.19
CA VAL A 263 -19.38 18.49 -5.25
C VAL A 263 -20.30 17.28 -5.12
N ILE A 264 -21.61 17.48 -5.08
CA ILE A 264 -22.58 16.37 -5.10
C ILE A 264 -22.39 15.54 -6.38
N ALA A 265 -22.31 16.18 -7.53
CA ALA A 265 -22.11 15.50 -8.82
C ALA A 265 -20.75 14.72 -8.87
N VAL A 266 -19.65 15.29 -8.30
CA VAL A 266 -18.37 14.58 -8.16
C VAL A 266 -18.52 13.30 -7.35
N ALA A 267 -19.15 13.40 -6.16
CA ALA A 267 -19.32 12.25 -5.27
C ALA A 267 -20.23 11.15 -5.88
N GLN A 268 -21.16 11.55 -6.75
CA GLN A 268 -22.04 10.66 -7.51
C GLN A 268 -21.44 10.16 -8.83
N ASN A 269 -20.17 10.52 -9.11
CA ASN A 269 -19.44 10.17 -10.34
C ASN A 269 -20.05 10.72 -11.64
N ASP A 270 -20.78 11.84 -11.56
CA ASP A 270 -21.27 12.59 -12.74
C ASP A 270 -20.27 13.70 -13.10
N LYS A 271 -19.23 13.32 -13.81
CA LYS A 271 -18.03 14.16 -14.09
C LYS A 271 -18.36 15.36 -14.98
N GLU A 272 -19.19 15.17 -16.00
CA GLU A 272 -19.59 16.20 -16.95
C GLU A 272 -20.39 17.29 -16.27
N LYS A 273 -21.41 16.91 -15.50
CA LYS A 273 -22.23 17.82 -14.70
C LYS A 273 -21.41 18.56 -13.64
N ALA A 274 -20.53 17.84 -12.96
CA ALA A 274 -19.64 18.42 -11.95
C ALA A 274 -18.79 19.54 -12.55
N GLN A 275 -18.15 19.29 -13.70
CA GLN A 275 -17.28 20.25 -14.36
C GLN A 275 -18.05 21.46 -14.90
N ALA A 276 -19.24 21.26 -15.49
CA ALA A 276 -20.09 22.34 -15.98
C ALA A 276 -20.54 23.27 -14.83
N LEU A 277 -21.00 22.70 -13.71
CA LEU A 277 -21.44 23.44 -12.53
C LEU A 277 -20.30 24.21 -11.88
N ALA A 278 -19.13 23.58 -11.70
CA ALA A 278 -17.98 24.23 -11.09
C ALA A 278 -17.45 25.40 -11.93
N ARG A 279 -17.37 25.24 -13.25
CA ARG A 279 -16.99 26.34 -14.14
C ARG A 279 -17.98 27.50 -14.04
N LYS A 280 -19.26 27.20 -14.08
CA LYS A 280 -20.30 28.23 -13.94
C LYS A 280 -20.22 28.93 -12.57
N ALA A 281 -19.91 28.21 -11.48
CA ALA A 281 -19.69 28.80 -10.16
C ALA A 281 -18.55 29.82 -10.16
N VAL A 282 -17.42 29.49 -10.78
CA VAL A 282 -16.26 30.39 -10.88
C VAL A 282 -16.52 31.55 -11.83
N GLU A 283 -17.23 31.34 -12.95
CA GLU A 283 -17.64 32.41 -13.89
C GLU A 283 -18.56 33.43 -13.21
N THR A 284 -19.45 32.95 -12.34
CA THR A 284 -20.40 33.84 -11.62
C THR A 284 -19.71 34.65 -10.53
N ASP A 285 -18.80 34.02 -9.76
CA ASP A 285 -17.95 34.71 -8.79
C ASP A 285 -16.49 34.24 -8.90
N PRO A 286 -15.68 34.96 -9.70
CA PRO A 286 -14.26 34.62 -9.89
C PRO A 286 -13.41 34.72 -8.59
N ARG A 287 -13.92 35.41 -7.57
CA ARG A 287 -13.22 35.58 -6.27
C ARG A 287 -13.64 34.58 -5.20
N SER A 288 -14.57 33.69 -5.49
CA SER A 288 -15.01 32.64 -4.56
C SER A 288 -13.96 31.54 -4.40
N ALA A 289 -13.35 31.42 -3.24
CA ALA A 289 -12.42 30.34 -2.94
C ALA A 289 -13.13 28.97 -2.92
N SER A 290 -14.35 28.90 -2.40
CA SER A 290 -15.14 27.65 -2.38
C SER A 290 -15.50 27.16 -3.78
N ALA A 291 -15.83 28.06 -4.72
CA ALA A 291 -16.05 27.70 -6.13
C ALA A 291 -14.80 27.13 -6.78
N ARG A 292 -13.62 27.70 -6.49
CA ARG A 292 -12.34 27.21 -6.98
C ARG A 292 -11.94 25.87 -6.35
N ILE A 293 -12.23 25.65 -5.06
CA ILE A 293 -12.06 24.34 -4.42
C ILE A 293 -12.95 23.30 -5.11
N ALA A 294 -14.24 23.60 -5.34
CA ALA A 294 -15.16 22.71 -6.06
C ALA A 294 -14.67 22.42 -7.49
N LEU A 295 -14.19 23.46 -8.21
CA LEU A 295 -13.61 23.28 -9.54
C LEU A 295 -12.40 22.34 -9.52
N SER A 296 -11.54 22.41 -8.50
CA SER A 296 -10.41 21.51 -8.37
C SER A 296 -10.80 20.02 -8.23
N TYR A 297 -11.89 19.74 -7.51
CA TYR A 297 -12.43 18.37 -7.42
C TYR A 297 -13.01 17.90 -8.76
N ALA A 298 -13.76 18.76 -9.45
CA ALA A 298 -14.30 18.44 -10.77
C ALA A 298 -13.19 18.23 -11.82
N GLN A 299 -12.14 19.06 -11.81
CA GLN A 299 -10.98 18.91 -12.69
C GLN A 299 -10.21 17.62 -12.39
N GLN A 300 -10.00 17.27 -11.11
CA GLN A 300 -9.39 15.99 -10.77
C GLN A 300 -10.24 14.80 -11.23
N ALA A 301 -11.56 14.85 -11.06
CA ALA A 301 -12.47 13.81 -11.56
C ALA A 301 -12.39 13.67 -13.10
N GLY A 302 -12.08 14.76 -13.80
CA GLY A 302 -11.79 14.80 -15.24
C GLY A 302 -10.33 14.52 -15.61
N PHE A 303 -9.49 14.07 -14.67
CA PHE A 303 -8.05 13.79 -14.85
C PHE A 303 -7.16 15.00 -15.14
N ASP A 304 -7.66 16.22 -14.96
CA ASP A 304 -6.88 17.47 -15.09
C ASP A 304 -6.28 17.88 -13.74
N LEU A 305 -5.17 17.27 -13.36
CA LEU A 305 -4.48 17.59 -12.10
C LEU A 305 -3.77 18.94 -12.13
N ALA A 306 -3.29 19.36 -13.30
CA ALA A 306 -2.62 20.65 -13.45
C ALA A 306 -3.61 21.79 -13.25
N GLY A 307 -4.78 21.71 -13.89
CA GLY A 307 -5.88 22.65 -13.70
C GLY A 307 -6.40 22.64 -12.26
N ALA A 308 -6.56 21.44 -11.66
CA ALA A 308 -6.99 21.31 -10.27
C ALA A 308 -6.05 22.04 -9.32
N ARG A 309 -4.72 21.88 -9.49
CA ARG A 309 -3.73 22.57 -8.69
C ARG A 309 -3.79 24.08 -8.87
N ALA A 310 -3.82 24.56 -10.12
CA ALA A 310 -3.92 25.98 -10.41
C ALA A 310 -5.18 26.62 -9.79
N SER A 311 -6.32 25.91 -9.83
CA SER A 311 -7.56 26.37 -9.21
C SER A 311 -7.44 26.54 -7.70
N VAL A 312 -6.75 25.61 -7.01
CA VAL A 312 -6.58 25.69 -5.55
C VAL A 312 -5.49 26.69 -5.16
N GLU A 313 -4.40 26.81 -5.91
CA GLU A 313 -3.40 27.86 -5.71
C GLU A 313 -4.04 29.25 -5.74
N GLU A 314 -4.97 29.46 -6.67
CA GLU A 314 -5.75 30.69 -6.74
C GLU A 314 -6.73 30.83 -5.54
N ALA A 315 -7.38 29.73 -5.08
CA ALA A 315 -8.21 29.76 -3.88
C ALA A 315 -7.43 30.20 -2.65
N VAL A 316 -6.22 29.67 -2.46
CA VAL A 316 -5.30 30.04 -1.36
C VAL A 316 -4.87 31.51 -1.49
N ARG A 317 -4.64 32.01 -2.70
CA ARG A 317 -4.30 33.41 -2.95
C ARG A 317 -5.44 34.37 -2.60
N LEU A 318 -6.67 34.00 -2.93
CA LEU A 318 -7.88 34.78 -2.65
C LEU A 318 -8.22 34.81 -1.15
N GLU A 319 -8.10 33.66 -0.48
CA GLU A 319 -8.40 33.48 0.94
C GLU A 319 -7.25 32.74 1.67
N PRO A 320 -6.16 33.43 2.03
CA PRO A 320 -5.02 32.81 2.71
C PRO A 320 -5.34 32.18 4.08
N GLY A 321 -6.47 32.57 4.68
CA GLY A 321 -6.99 32.02 5.93
C GLY A 321 -7.89 30.81 5.76
N ASN A 322 -8.14 30.34 4.54
CA ASN A 322 -9.03 29.23 4.27
C ASN A 322 -8.32 27.87 4.46
N ALA A 323 -8.60 27.21 5.59
CA ALA A 323 -7.99 25.94 5.96
C ALA A 323 -8.29 24.81 4.94
N LEU A 324 -9.50 24.79 4.33
CA LEU A 324 -9.87 23.79 3.32
C LEU A 324 -9.10 23.98 2.02
N ALA A 325 -8.81 25.23 1.61
CA ALA A 325 -7.99 25.50 0.44
C ALA A 325 -6.56 24.98 0.64
N TRP A 326 -5.95 25.22 1.79
CA TRP A 326 -4.62 24.70 2.14
C TRP A 326 -4.60 23.18 2.23
N ALA A 327 -5.61 22.57 2.85
CA ALA A 327 -5.73 21.11 2.89
C ALA A 327 -5.81 20.52 1.48
N ARG A 328 -6.64 21.12 0.61
CA ARG A 328 -6.76 20.68 -0.77
C ARG A 328 -5.48 20.86 -1.59
N LEU A 329 -4.74 21.95 -1.36
CA LEU A 329 -3.43 22.18 -1.98
C LEU A 329 -2.42 21.10 -1.58
N SER A 330 -2.40 20.73 -0.30
CA SER A 330 -1.57 19.64 0.20
C SER A 330 -1.86 18.31 -0.53
N GLU A 331 -3.12 17.93 -0.70
CA GLU A 331 -3.51 16.72 -1.43
C GLU A 331 -2.97 16.68 -2.86
N LEU A 332 -3.11 17.79 -3.59
CA LEU A 332 -2.65 17.89 -4.96
C LEU A 332 -1.12 17.93 -5.08
N ARG A 333 -0.43 18.50 -4.08
CA ARG A 333 1.02 18.45 -3.98
C ARG A 333 1.52 17.04 -3.66
N MET A 334 0.83 16.29 -2.77
CA MET A 334 1.12 14.87 -2.54
C MET A 334 0.95 14.05 -3.82
N SER A 335 -0.14 14.25 -4.57
CA SER A 335 -0.37 13.54 -5.82
C SER A 335 0.68 13.83 -6.90
N SER A 336 1.32 15.00 -6.83
CA SER A 336 2.42 15.41 -7.73
C SER A 336 3.80 14.96 -7.24
N GLY A 337 3.91 14.41 -6.03
CA GLY A 337 5.18 13.98 -5.45
C GLY A 337 5.97 15.08 -4.70
N ASN A 338 5.41 16.27 -4.53
CA ASN A 338 6.04 17.38 -3.81
C ASN A 338 5.76 17.27 -2.30
N LEU A 339 6.38 16.29 -1.63
CA LEU A 339 6.03 15.90 -0.26
C LEU A 339 6.34 16.97 0.79
N ASP A 340 7.46 17.71 0.65
CA ASP A 340 7.82 18.76 1.60
C ASP A 340 6.81 19.90 1.57
N GLU A 341 6.51 20.40 0.35
CA GLU A 341 5.51 21.43 0.15
C GLU A 341 4.10 20.97 0.55
N ALA A 342 3.81 19.66 0.36
CA ALA A 342 2.55 19.09 0.80
C ALA A 342 2.42 19.09 2.32
N LEU A 343 3.47 18.71 3.04
CA LEU A 343 3.50 18.74 4.51
C LEU A 343 3.43 20.16 5.05
N GLU A 344 4.11 21.12 4.41
CA GLU A 344 4.00 22.53 4.76
C GLU A 344 2.57 23.04 4.62
N ALA A 345 1.92 22.76 3.49
CA ALA A 345 0.53 23.14 3.26
C ALA A 345 -0.44 22.45 4.26
N ALA A 346 -0.20 21.17 4.60
CA ALA A 346 -0.98 20.44 5.60
C ALA A 346 -0.84 21.04 7.00
N ASN A 347 0.40 21.38 7.41
CA ASN A 347 0.66 22.06 8.68
C ASN A 347 -0.04 23.43 8.73
N ARG A 348 -0.01 24.18 7.63
CA ARG A 348 -0.72 25.46 7.52
C ARG A 348 -2.22 25.27 7.67
N ALA A 349 -2.81 24.29 6.98
CA ALA A 349 -4.24 23.96 7.11
C ALA A 349 -4.61 23.61 8.56
N ALA A 350 -3.84 22.72 9.22
CA ALA A 350 -4.09 22.28 10.59
C ALA A 350 -3.88 23.39 11.62
N SER A 351 -2.99 24.36 11.34
CA SER A 351 -2.79 25.54 12.20
C SER A 351 -3.93 26.56 12.07
N LEU A 352 -4.54 26.70 10.88
CA LEU A 352 -5.65 27.60 10.63
C LEU A 352 -6.94 27.08 11.27
N ASP A 353 -7.21 25.80 11.17
CA ASP A 353 -8.34 25.15 11.82
C ASP A 353 -7.98 23.75 12.34
N PRO A 354 -7.53 23.66 13.60
CA PRO A 354 -7.17 22.38 14.24
C PRO A 354 -8.39 21.52 14.62
N GLY A 355 -9.57 22.08 14.61
CA GLY A 355 -10.86 21.43 14.91
C GLY A 355 -11.53 20.81 13.68
N LEU A 356 -11.01 21.02 12.50
CA LEU A 356 -11.57 20.49 11.27
C LEU A 356 -10.96 19.11 10.96
N ALA A 357 -11.78 18.07 10.88
CA ALA A 357 -11.32 16.70 10.60
C ALA A 357 -10.50 16.62 9.32
N ARG A 358 -10.89 17.34 8.26
CA ARG A 358 -10.22 17.34 6.96
C ARG A 358 -8.76 17.79 7.05
N THR A 359 -8.45 18.82 7.85
CA THR A 359 -7.06 19.31 8.01
C THR A 359 -6.18 18.27 8.70
N GLN A 360 -6.72 17.57 9.71
CA GLN A 360 -6.03 16.50 10.41
C GLN A 360 -5.85 15.25 9.50
N THR A 361 -6.87 14.93 8.70
CA THR A 361 -6.79 13.83 7.72
C THR A 361 -5.65 14.05 6.72
N VAL A 362 -5.58 15.23 6.13
CA VAL A 362 -4.55 15.57 5.14
C VAL A 362 -3.17 15.62 5.79
N LEU A 363 -3.07 16.15 7.02
CA LEU A 363 -1.82 16.15 7.78
C LEU A 363 -1.34 14.72 8.06
N GLY A 364 -2.27 13.81 8.41
CA GLY A 364 -1.96 12.39 8.60
C GLY A 364 -1.38 11.74 7.34
N PHE A 365 -1.97 11.99 6.17
CA PHE A 365 -1.45 11.48 4.89
C PHE A 365 -0.11 12.11 4.51
N ALA A 366 0.10 13.40 4.75
CA ALA A 366 1.38 14.07 4.47
C ALA A 366 2.52 13.49 5.33
N HIS A 367 2.25 13.19 6.60
CA HIS A 367 3.20 12.47 7.48
C HIS A 367 3.42 11.03 7.04
N LEU A 368 2.34 10.29 6.67
CA LEU A 368 2.43 8.91 6.20
C LEU A 368 3.31 8.80 4.95
N ALA A 369 3.16 9.74 4.02
CA ALA A 369 3.95 9.82 2.80
C ALA A 369 5.45 9.94 3.07
N GLN A 370 5.84 10.59 4.17
CA GLN A 370 7.22 10.73 4.60
C GLN A 370 7.66 9.68 5.64
N VAL A 371 6.82 8.65 5.89
CA VAL A 371 7.06 7.59 6.88
C VAL A 371 7.26 8.13 8.31
N HIS A 372 6.56 9.21 8.66
CA HIS A 372 6.42 9.72 10.02
C HIS A 372 5.21 9.05 10.67
N LEU A 373 5.38 7.77 11.06
CA LEU A 373 4.24 6.90 11.40
C LEU A 373 3.51 7.35 12.67
N LYS A 374 4.23 7.81 13.68
CA LYS A 374 3.66 8.28 14.94
C LYS A 374 2.77 9.49 14.72
N GLU A 375 3.31 10.53 14.08
CA GLU A 375 2.62 11.78 13.78
C GLU A 375 1.43 11.55 12.85
N SER A 376 1.59 10.64 11.88
CA SER A 376 0.52 10.23 10.97
C SER A 376 -0.65 9.62 11.74
N ARG A 377 -0.38 8.69 12.65
CA ARG A 377 -1.39 8.00 13.43
C ARG A 377 -2.11 8.96 14.38
N GLU A 378 -1.38 9.82 15.09
CA GLU A 378 -1.95 10.84 15.98
C GLU A 378 -2.91 11.78 15.23
N ALA A 379 -2.53 12.21 14.03
CA ALA A 379 -3.37 13.05 13.17
C ALA A 379 -4.64 12.32 12.71
N PHE A 380 -4.53 11.05 12.28
CA PHE A 380 -5.71 10.27 11.88
C PHE A 380 -6.63 9.96 13.06
N GLU A 381 -6.11 9.60 14.22
CA GLU A 381 -6.90 9.36 15.42
C GLU A 381 -7.68 10.62 15.83
N LYS A 382 -7.03 11.79 15.77
CA LYS A 382 -7.69 13.08 15.99
C LYS A 382 -8.77 13.37 14.95
N ALA A 383 -8.51 13.11 13.67
CA ALA A 383 -9.49 13.27 12.60
C ALA A 383 -10.74 12.38 12.82
N ILE A 384 -10.55 11.12 13.24
CA ILE A 384 -11.64 10.17 13.54
C ILE A 384 -12.52 10.65 14.70
N VAL A 385 -11.90 11.28 15.71
CA VAL A 385 -12.68 11.87 16.83
C VAL A 385 -13.50 13.08 16.36
N LEU A 386 -12.95 13.91 15.47
CA LEU A 386 -13.60 15.11 14.95
C LEU A 386 -14.73 14.78 13.96
N ASP A 387 -14.51 13.82 13.07
CA ASP A 387 -15.52 13.30 12.14
C ASP A 387 -15.39 11.77 12.00
N PRO A 388 -16.12 10.99 12.79
CA PRO A 388 -16.06 9.54 12.75
C PRO A 388 -16.68 8.91 11.49
N ALA A 389 -17.32 9.68 10.61
CA ALA A 389 -17.90 9.19 9.37
C ALA A 389 -17.03 9.47 8.13
N ASP A 390 -15.97 10.28 8.24
CA ASP A 390 -14.99 10.39 7.16
C ASP A 390 -14.25 9.03 6.98
N PRO A 391 -14.33 8.38 5.82
CA PRO A 391 -13.65 7.11 5.58
C PRO A 391 -12.13 7.24 5.46
N LEU A 392 -11.62 8.41 5.07
CA LEU A 392 -10.20 8.60 4.73
C LEU A 392 -9.27 8.49 5.93
N PRO A 393 -9.56 9.06 7.12
CA PRO A 393 -8.68 8.87 8.27
C PRO A 393 -8.60 7.40 8.72
N ARG A 394 -9.70 6.64 8.56
CA ARG A 394 -9.70 5.18 8.82
C ARG A 394 -8.81 4.43 7.81
N LEU A 395 -8.89 4.78 6.52
CA LEU A 395 -7.99 4.25 5.51
C LEU A 395 -6.53 4.57 5.85
N GLY A 396 -6.23 5.84 6.17
CA GLY A 396 -4.89 6.29 6.51
C GLY A 396 -4.33 5.61 7.75
N LEU A 397 -5.13 5.49 8.82
CA LEU A 397 -4.76 4.76 10.04
C LEU A 397 -4.48 3.29 9.76
N GLY A 398 -5.31 2.66 8.91
CA GLY A 398 -5.10 1.28 8.47
C GLY A 398 -3.76 1.09 7.76
N LEU A 399 -3.41 1.98 6.85
CA LEU A 399 -2.13 1.95 6.13
C LEU A 399 -0.94 2.20 7.07
N ALA A 400 -1.07 3.13 8.02
CA ALA A 400 -0.04 3.38 9.03
C ALA A 400 0.23 2.15 9.91
N ARG A 401 -0.83 1.48 10.40
CA ARG A 401 -0.72 0.22 11.17
C ARG A 401 -0.09 -0.91 10.37
N ILE A 402 -0.48 -1.08 9.09
CA ILE A 402 0.15 -2.07 8.21
C ILE A 402 1.66 -1.79 8.11
N ARG A 403 2.05 -0.55 7.91
CA ARG A 403 3.46 -0.14 7.83
C ARG A 403 4.23 -0.44 9.12
N GLU A 404 3.61 -0.27 10.28
CA GLU A 404 4.16 -0.63 11.61
C GLU A 404 4.29 -2.15 11.81
N GLY A 405 3.63 -2.98 11.00
CA GLY A 405 3.63 -4.44 11.07
C GLY A 405 2.31 -5.06 11.54
N ASP A 406 1.35 -4.26 12.00
CA ASP A 406 0.01 -4.71 12.40
C ASP A 406 -0.91 -4.82 11.18
N LEU A 407 -0.74 -5.90 10.41
CA LEU A 407 -1.53 -6.15 9.21
C LEU A 407 -3.02 -6.35 9.54
N ALA A 408 -3.33 -7.12 10.60
CA ALA A 408 -4.71 -7.43 10.98
C ALA A 408 -5.46 -6.20 11.51
N GLY A 409 -4.83 -5.43 12.40
CA GLY A 409 -5.40 -4.18 12.89
C GLY A 409 -5.57 -3.14 11.78
N GLY A 410 -4.59 -3.05 10.88
CA GLY A 410 -4.67 -2.16 9.72
C GLY A 410 -5.79 -2.56 8.74
N ARG A 411 -5.95 -3.86 8.45
CA ARG A 411 -7.06 -4.37 7.65
C ARG A 411 -8.42 -4.01 8.28
N THR A 412 -8.55 -4.16 9.60
CA THR A 412 -9.80 -3.80 10.31
C THR A 412 -10.15 -2.32 10.13
N GLU A 413 -9.18 -1.41 10.19
CA GLU A 413 -9.44 0.01 9.93
C GLU A 413 -9.86 0.26 8.46
N ILE A 414 -9.27 -0.47 7.50
CA ILE A 414 -9.67 -0.38 6.08
C ILE A 414 -11.09 -0.97 5.87
N GLU A 415 -11.46 -2.03 6.59
CA GLU A 415 -12.83 -2.56 6.58
C GLU A 415 -13.83 -1.52 7.11
N ILE A 416 -13.49 -0.80 8.19
CA ILE A 416 -14.31 0.32 8.69
C ILE A 416 -14.42 1.39 7.60
N ALA A 417 -13.30 1.78 6.97
CA ALA A 417 -13.33 2.75 5.87
C ALA A 417 -14.24 2.29 4.71
N ALA A 418 -14.17 1.01 4.31
CA ALA A 418 -15.03 0.44 3.28
C ALA A 418 -16.51 0.41 3.69
N SER A 419 -16.80 0.23 4.98
CA SER A 419 -18.17 0.32 5.49
C SER A 419 -18.70 1.75 5.49
N LEU A 420 -17.83 2.74 5.72
CA LEU A 420 -18.15 4.16 5.66
C LEU A 420 -18.32 4.68 4.22
N ALA A 421 -17.62 4.10 3.24
CA ALA A 421 -17.73 4.46 1.83
C ALA A 421 -17.73 3.20 0.93
N PRO A 422 -18.82 2.44 0.91
CA PRO A 422 -18.88 1.14 0.24
C PRO A 422 -18.75 1.22 -1.28
N ASN A 423 -19.05 2.36 -1.89
CA ASN A 423 -18.94 2.60 -3.34
C ASN A 423 -17.60 3.25 -3.75
N ASN A 424 -16.62 3.34 -2.86
CA ASN A 424 -15.31 3.90 -3.17
C ASN A 424 -14.37 2.81 -3.71
N SER A 425 -14.08 2.85 -5.01
CA SER A 425 -13.19 1.90 -5.70
C SER A 425 -11.81 1.82 -5.06
N LEU A 426 -11.22 2.98 -4.70
CA LEU A 426 -9.88 3.04 -4.10
C LEU A 426 -9.82 2.31 -2.76
N ILE A 427 -10.77 2.56 -1.86
CA ILE A 427 -10.82 1.89 -0.56
C ILE A 427 -11.02 0.39 -0.73
N ARG A 428 -11.89 -0.02 -1.66
CA ARG A 428 -12.08 -1.44 -2.01
C ARG A 428 -10.81 -2.09 -2.53
N SER A 429 -10.05 -1.38 -3.36
CA SER A 429 -8.77 -1.86 -3.89
C SER A 429 -7.74 -2.10 -2.78
N TYR A 430 -7.63 -1.18 -1.82
CA TYR A 430 -6.76 -1.35 -0.65
C TYR A 430 -7.21 -2.48 0.27
N LEU A 431 -8.51 -2.62 0.47
CA LEU A 431 -9.06 -3.73 1.24
C LEU A 431 -8.76 -5.07 0.56
N GLY A 432 -8.95 -5.15 -0.76
CA GLY A 432 -8.58 -6.34 -1.55
C GLY A 432 -7.09 -6.69 -1.42
N LYS A 433 -6.22 -5.68 -1.45
CA LYS A 433 -4.78 -5.86 -1.24
C LYS A 433 -4.46 -6.32 0.19
N ALA A 434 -5.12 -5.76 1.21
CA ALA A 434 -4.93 -6.19 2.60
C ALA A 434 -5.33 -7.65 2.82
N TYR A 435 -6.45 -8.10 2.26
CA TYR A 435 -6.85 -9.50 2.29
C TYR A 435 -5.86 -10.42 1.55
N TYR A 436 -5.32 -9.96 0.41
CA TYR A 436 -4.27 -10.69 -0.31
C TYR A 436 -3.02 -10.89 0.56
N GLU A 437 -2.59 -9.87 1.29
CA GLU A 437 -1.45 -9.95 2.22
C GLU A 437 -1.69 -10.96 3.36
N GLU A 438 -2.94 -11.10 3.81
CA GLU A 438 -3.37 -12.10 4.78
C GLU A 438 -3.60 -13.50 4.19
N LYS A 439 -3.34 -13.73 2.90
CA LYS A 439 -3.60 -14.97 2.18
C LYS A 439 -5.10 -15.35 2.12
N ARG A 440 -5.99 -14.39 2.20
CA ARG A 440 -7.45 -14.54 2.13
C ARG A 440 -7.93 -14.29 0.69
N ASP A 441 -7.71 -15.26 -0.19
CA ASP A 441 -7.91 -15.10 -1.64
C ASP A 441 -9.34 -14.73 -2.04
N LYS A 442 -10.37 -15.45 -1.51
CA LYS A 442 -11.77 -15.19 -1.87
C LYS A 442 -12.21 -13.75 -1.55
N PRO A 443 -12.03 -13.21 -0.31
CA PRO A 443 -12.32 -11.82 -0.03
C PRO A 443 -11.50 -10.83 -0.87
N ALA A 444 -10.21 -11.14 -1.14
CA ALA A 444 -9.38 -10.30 -1.99
C ALA A 444 -9.96 -10.18 -3.41
N SER A 445 -10.29 -11.32 -4.02
CA SER A 445 -10.89 -11.40 -5.35
C SER A 445 -12.19 -10.59 -5.43
N SER A 446 -13.07 -10.76 -4.44
CA SER A 446 -14.35 -10.07 -4.38
C SER A 446 -14.20 -8.55 -4.30
N GLN A 447 -13.34 -8.05 -3.40
CA GLN A 447 -13.13 -6.61 -3.25
C GLN A 447 -12.51 -5.98 -4.51
N LEU A 448 -11.55 -6.65 -5.13
CA LEU A 448 -10.93 -6.18 -6.37
C LEU A 448 -11.92 -6.21 -7.54
N GLY A 449 -12.77 -7.25 -7.63
CA GLY A 449 -13.86 -7.31 -8.61
C GLY A 449 -14.83 -6.14 -8.47
N MET A 450 -15.36 -5.90 -7.26
CA MET A 450 -16.23 -4.76 -6.98
C MET A 450 -15.55 -3.41 -7.29
N ALA A 451 -14.27 -3.26 -6.99
CA ALA A 451 -13.54 -2.03 -7.28
C ALA A 451 -13.47 -1.76 -8.80
N LYS A 452 -13.23 -2.80 -9.63
CA LYS A 452 -13.23 -2.70 -11.10
C LYS A 452 -14.60 -2.28 -11.66
N GLU A 453 -15.69 -2.76 -11.03
CA GLU A 453 -17.06 -2.40 -11.42
C GLU A 453 -17.42 -0.97 -11.01
N LEU A 454 -17.01 -0.55 -9.81
CA LEU A 454 -17.31 0.78 -9.27
C LEU A 454 -16.64 1.91 -10.05
N ASP A 455 -15.38 1.71 -10.44
CA ASP A 455 -14.67 2.66 -11.31
C ASP A 455 -13.76 1.92 -12.31
N PRO A 456 -14.25 1.65 -13.53
CA PRO A 456 -13.47 0.97 -14.57
C PRO A 456 -12.23 1.75 -15.05
N ASN A 457 -12.11 3.04 -14.70
CA ASN A 457 -10.98 3.90 -15.06
C ASN A 457 -9.87 3.93 -13.99
N ASP A 458 -10.12 3.34 -12.81
CA ASP A 458 -9.11 3.17 -11.78
C ASP A 458 -8.14 2.03 -12.15
N PRO A 459 -6.85 2.31 -12.40
CA PRO A 459 -5.87 1.27 -12.70
C PRO A 459 -5.52 0.38 -11.49
N THR A 460 -5.86 0.80 -10.28
CA THR A 460 -5.45 0.16 -9.01
C THR A 460 -5.94 -1.27 -8.86
N PRO A 461 -7.25 -1.55 -8.96
CA PRO A 461 -7.75 -2.90 -8.75
C PRO A 461 -7.28 -3.88 -9.83
N TRP A 462 -7.06 -3.41 -11.06
CA TRP A 462 -6.50 -4.22 -12.14
C TRP A 462 -5.08 -4.66 -11.82
N PHE A 463 -4.25 -3.75 -11.33
CA PHE A 463 -2.87 -4.06 -10.94
C PHE A 463 -2.81 -5.04 -9.77
N TYR A 464 -3.56 -4.81 -8.70
CA TYR A 464 -3.55 -5.70 -7.54
C TYR A 464 -4.12 -7.09 -7.85
N ASP A 465 -5.12 -7.17 -8.72
CA ASP A 465 -5.67 -8.46 -9.14
C ASP A 465 -4.71 -9.22 -10.05
N ALA A 466 -3.95 -8.53 -10.89
CA ALA A 466 -2.86 -9.14 -11.65
C ALA A 466 -1.82 -9.80 -10.73
N ILE A 467 -1.37 -9.10 -9.69
CA ILE A 467 -0.45 -9.63 -8.67
C ILE A 467 -1.04 -10.88 -8.01
N ARG A 468 -2.30 -10.81 -7.58
CA ARG A 468 -2.99 -11.94 -6.96
C ARG A 468 -3.08 -13.15 -7.89
N LYS A 469 -3.49 -12.95 -9.14
CA LYS A 469 -3.60 -14.01 -10.14
C LYS A 469 -2.25 -14.64 -10.48
N GLN A 470 -1.19 -13.82 -10.57
CA GLN A 470 0.18 -14.31 -10.77
C GLN A 470 0.60 -15.27 -9.65
N THR A 471 0.39 -14.90 -8.38
CA THR A 471 0.73 -15.75 -7.23
C THR A 471 -0.14 -17.02 -7.12
N LEU A 472 -1.27 -17.07 -7.81
CA LEU A 472 -2.14 -18.26 -7.91
C LEU A 472 -1.85 -19.10 -9.16
N ASN A 473 -0.75 -18.86 -9.85
CA ASN A 473 -0.39 -19.54 -11.10
C ASN A 473 -1.46 -19.39 -12.21
N ARG A 474 -2.01 -18.16 -12.35
CA ARG A 474 -2.96 -17.79 -13.41
C ARG A 474 -2.37 -16.68 -14.29
N PRO A 475 -1.24 -16.92 -14.98
CA PRO A 475 -0.46 -15.88 -15.63
C PRO A 475 -1.18 -15.23 -16.80
N ILE A 476 -2.02 -15.95 -17.55
CA ILE A 476 -2.77 -15.40 -18.69
C ILE A 476 -3.79 -14.37 -18.23
N GLU A 477 -4.51 -14.65 -17.16
CA GLU A 477 -5.48 -13.70 -16.60
C GLU A 477 -4.79 -12.51 -15.91
N ALA A 478 -3.63 -12.76 -15.29
CA ALA A 478 -2.78 -11.72 -14.75
C ALA A 478 -2.29 -10.78 -15.86
N LEU A 479 -1.90 -11.33 -17.02
CA LEU A 479 -1.50 -10.58 -18.21
C LEU A 479 -2.60 -9.62 -18.68
N GLN A 480 -3.84 -10.11 -18.78
CA GLN A 480 -4.99 -9.31 -19.22
C GLN A 480 -5.25 -8.14 -18.26
N ASP A 481 -5.27 -8.41 -16.96
CA ASP A 481 -5.47 -7.37 -15.94
C ASP A 481 -4.33 -6.34 -15.94
N LEU A 482 -3.09 -6.79 -16.11
CA LEU A 482 -1.94 -5.90 -16.12
C LEU A 482 -1.93 -5.01 -17.37
N GLN A 483 -2.24 -5.57 -18.55
CA GLN A 483 -2.40 -4.78 -19.78
C GLN A 483 -3.49 -3.73 -19.63
N ARG A 484 -4.61 -4.07 -18.99
CA ARG A 484 -5.67 -3.09 -18.68
C ARG A 484 -5.15 -2.00 -17.74
N SER A 485 -4.44 -2.37 -16.67
CA SER A 485 -3.81 -1.41 -15.75
C SER A 485 -2.83 -0.46 -16.47
N ILE A 486 -2.02 -0.99 -17.40
CA ILE A 486 -1.10 -0.20 -18.22
C ILE A 486 -1.86 0.79 -19.11
N SER A 487 -2.94 0.34 -19.77
CA SER A 487 -3.76 1.21 -20.63
C SER A 487 -4.40 2.38 -19.86
N LEU A 488 -4.64 2.21 -18.57
CA LEU A 488 -5.19 3.21 -17.66
C LEU A 488 -4.12 4.03 -16.90
N ASN A 489 -2.84 3.82 -17.19
CA ASN A 489 -1.74 4.43 -16.43
C ASN A 489 -1.79 5.97 -16.40
N GLY A 490 -2.30 6.61 -17.45
CA GLY A 490 -2.49 8.07 -17.50
C GLY A 490 -3.41 8.61 -16.40
N ASN A 491 -4.32 7.78 -15.87
CA ASN A 491 -5.31 8.17 -14.85
C ASN A 491 -4.78 8.04 -13.41
N ARG A 492 -3.68 7.35 -13.22
CA ARG A 492 -3.17 6.90 -11.92
C ARG A 492 -3.02 8.02 -10.88
N ALA A 493 -2.55 9.19 -11.26
CA ALA A 493 -2.30 10.31 -10.35
C ALA A 493 -3.58 10.91 -9.74
N VAL A 494 -4.75 10.56 -10.28
CA VAL A 494 -6.05 10.95 -9.72
C VAL A 494 -6.44 10.08 -8.53
N TYR A 495 -6.06 8.80 -8.58
CA TYR A 495 -6.47 7.82 -7.57
C TYR A 495 -5.43 7.64 -6.46
N ARG A 496 -4.17 8.01 -6.72
CA ARG A 496 -3.05 7.72 -5.82
C ARG A 496 -2.04 8.84 -5.77
N SER A 497 -1.35 8.93 -4.65
CA SER A 497 -0.10 9.68 -4.61
C SER A 497 0.97 8.98 -5.44
N ARG A 498 1.66 9.75 -6.27
CA ARG A 498 2.74 9.27 -7.14
C ARG A 498 3.88 8.59 -6.38
N LEU A 499 4.09 8.94 -5.11
CA LEU A 499 5.16 8.43 -4.26
C LEU A 499 4.75 7.27 -3.36
N LEU A 500 3.46 7.13 -3.06
CA LEU A 500 2.97 6.10 -2.15
C LEU A 500 2.66 4.78 -2.86
N LEU A 501 2.43 4.85 -4.18
CA LEU A 501 1.79 3.76 -4.92
C LEU A 501 2.39 3.72 -6.30
N ASP A 502 2.94 2.68 -6.78
CA ASP A 502 3.54 2.44 -8.07
C ASP A 502 3.90 3.71 -8.85
N ASP A 503 5.13 3.89 -9.10
CA ASP A 503 5.56 5.15 -9.61
C ASP A 503 5.09 5.45 -11.01
N ASP A 504 4.99 4.47 -11.87
CA ASP A 504 4.65 4.75 -13.26
C ASP A 504 4.50 3.53 -14.16
N LEU A 505 4.42 3.81 -15.46
CA LEU A 505 4.37 2.80 -16.50
C LEU A 505 5.57 1.83 -16.46
N ALA A 506 6.73 2.27 -15.97
CA ALA A 506 7.91 1.44 -15.89
C ALA A 506 7.73 0.28 -14.90
N ALA A 507 7.18 0.53 -13.68
CA ALA A 507 6.91 -0.54 -12.73
C ALA A 507 5.94 -1.60 -13.29
N ARG A 508 4.94 -1.16 -14.05
CA ARG A 508 3.97 -2.05 -14.69
C ARG A 508 4.56 -2.82 -15.86
N SER A 509 5.43 -2.18 -16.64
CA SER A 509 6.15 -2.86 -17.71
C SER A 509 7.12 -3.90 -17.19
N ALA A 510 7.80 -3.65 -16.08
CA ALA A 510 8.62 -4.65 -15.38
C ALA A 510 7.77 -5.83 -14.88
N SER A 511 6.57 -5.57 -14.33
CA SER A 511 5.63 -6.62 -13.93
C SER A 511 5.13 -7.42 -15.14
N LEU A 512 4.91 -6.77 -16.28
CA LEU A 512 4.56 -7.42 -17.53
C LEU A 512 5.70 -8.33 -18.03
N GLY A 513 6.94 -7.85 -17.95
CA GLY A 513 8.13 -8.62 -18.27
C GLY A 513 8.21 -9.91 -17.44
N ARG A 514 7.96 -9.84 -16.12
CA ARG A 514 7.92 -11.02 -15.25
C ARG A 514 6.89 -12.06 -15.67
N ILE A 515 5.69 -11.61 -16.05
CA ILE A 515 4.65 -12.52 -16.53
C ILE A 515 5.07 -13.20 -17.84
N TYR A 516 5.72 -12.48 -18.76
CA TYR A 516 6.26 -13.08 -19.98
C TYR A 516 7.36 -14.10 -19.69
N ASP A 517 8.23 -13.81 -18.72
CA ASP A 517 9.28 -14.73 -18.29
C ASP A 517 8.69 -16.02 -17.71
N ASP A 518 7.72 -15.91 -16.79
CA ASP A 518 6.99 -17.03 -16.21
C ASP A 518 6.23 -17.88 -17.28
N LEU A 519 5.83 -17.27 -18.39
CA LEU A 519 5.23 -17.95 -19.54
C LEU A 519 6.26 -18.53 -20.51
N GLY A 520 7.55 -18.37 -20.26
CA GLY A 520 8.65 -18.85 -21.10
C GLY A 520 8.97 -17.96 -22.30
N PHE A 521 8.43 -16.75 -22.39
CA PHE A 521 8.71 -15.78 -23.45
C PHE A 521 9.89 -14.87 -23.09
N GLN A 522 11.07 -15.44 -22.83
CA GLN A 522 12.27 -14.73 -22.32
C GLN A 522 12.66 -13.52 -23.14
N GLN A 523 12.63 -13.60 -24.50
CA GLN A 523 13.00 -12.47 -25.35
C GLN A 523 12.02 -11.31 -25.22
N LEU A 524 10.74 -11.61 -25.11
CA LEU A 524 9.69 -10.61 -24.92
C LEU A 524 9.78 -9.97 -23.53
N ALA A 525 10.11 -10.77 -22.54
CA ALA A 525 10.37 -10.32 -21.16
C ALA A 525 11.52 -9.31 -21.11
N LEU A 526 12.64 -9.60 -21.76
CA LEU A 526 13.79 -8.69 -21.88
C LEU A 526 13.42 -7.37 -22.57
N VAL A 527 12.67 -7.43 -23.67
CA VAL A 527 12.21 -6.22 -24.37
C VAL A 527 11.37 -5.33 -23.45
N GLU A 528 10.46 -5.91 -22.68
CA GLU A 528 9.67 -5.15 -21.69
C GLU A 528 10.53 -4.62 -20.54
N GLY A 529 11.54 -5.36 -20.10
CA GLY A 529 12.51 -4.89 -19.11
C GLY A 529 13.29 -3.66 -19.61
N TRP A 530 13.87 -3.72 -20.80
CA TRP A 530 14.58 -2.58 -21.42
C TRP A 530 13.65 -1.38 -21.66
N LYS A 531 12.44 -1.64 -22.12
CA LYS A 531 11.42 -0.57 -22.30
C LYS A 531 11.09 0.08 -20.96
N SER A 532 11.01 -0.70 -19.89
CA SER A 532 10.76 -0.21 -18.54
C SER A 532 11.87 0.73 -18.06
N VAL A 533 13.15 0.32 -18.17
CA VAL A 533 14.30 1.16 -17.80
C VAL A 533 14.40 2.40 -18.71
N ASN A 534 14.16 2.25 -20.00
CA ASN A 534 14.14 3.41 -20.93
C ASN A 534 13.01 4.40 -20.64
N THR A 535 11.88 3.91 -20.10
CA THR A 535 10.76 4.77 -19.67
C THR A 535 11.10 5.52 -18.40
N ASP A 536 11.72 4.83 -17.45
CA ASP A 536 12.16 5.40 -16.17
C ASP A 536 13.48 4.78 -15.69
N PRO A 537 14.62 5.44 -15.98
CA PRO A 537 15.93 4.97 -15.54
C PRO A 537 16.14 4.99 -14.01
N ALA A 538 15.25 5.57 -13.24
CA ALA A 538 15.29 5.53 -11.78
C ALA A 538 14.35 4.44 -11.18
N ASN A 539 13.74 3.60 -12.02
CA ASN A 539 12.86 2.54 -11.55
C ASN A 539 13.62 1.31 -11.08
N TYR A 540 13.76 1.16 -9.76
CA TYR A 540 14.50 0.06 -9.15
C TYR A 540 13.93 -1.33 -9.50
N SER A 541 12.62 -1.45 -9.71
CA SER A 541 11.98 -2.72 -10.08
C SER A 541 12.35 -3.18 -11.47
N ALA A 542 12.50 -2.23 -12.41
CA ALA A 542 12.93 -2.52 -13.76
C ALA A 542 14.38 -3.02 -13.79
N HIS A 543 15.28 -2.35 -13.07
CA HIS A 543 16.66 -2.78 -12.89
C HIS A 543 16.75 -4.16 -12.23
N ARG A 544 15.94 -4.41 -11.19
CA ARG A 544 15.91 -5.73 -10.55
C ARG A 544 15.43 -6.82 -11.50
N PHE A 545 14.37 -6.55 -12.26
CA PHE A 545 13.87 -7.50 -13.24
C PHE A 545 14.93 -7.84 -14.32
N LEU A 546 15.66 -6.83 -14.82
CA LEU A 546 16.75 -7.07 -15.77
C LEU A 546 17.89 -7.88 -15.13
N ALA A 547 18.27 -7.58 -13.90
CA ALA A 547 19.28 -8.36 -13.19
C ALA A 547 18.89 -9.85 -13.07
N ASP A 548 17.61 -10.13 -12.74
CA ASP A 548 17.10 -11.50 -12.64
C ASP A 548 17.05 -12.17 -14.02
N SER A 549 16.62 -11.45 -15.07
CA SER A 549 16.58 -11.97 -16.45
C SER A 549 17.98 -12.27 -17.01
N TYR A 550 18.99 -11.47 -16.66
CA TYR A 550 20.36 -11.71 -17.07
C TYR A 550 21.00 -12.91 -16.35
N ALA A 551 20.44 -13.35 -15.23
CA ALA A 551 20.95 -14.50 -14.48
C ALA A 551 20.95 -15.80 -15.30
N VAL A 552 19.95 -15.97 -16.18
CA VAL A 552 19.80 -17.17 -17.02
C VAL A 552 20.44 -17.03 -18.41
N LEU A 553 21.08 -15.90 -18.69
CA LEU A 553 21.69 -15.63 -19.98
C LEU A 553 23.21 -15.72 -19.89
N PRO A 554 23.85 -16.51 -20.76
CA PRO A 554 25.32 -16.60 -20.77
C PRO A 554 25.95 -15.25 -21.16
N ARG A 555 27.08 -14.93 -20.56
CA ARG A 555 27.91 -13.74 -20.84
C ARG A 555 27.26 -12.40 -20.51
N HIS A 556 26.30 -12.38 -19.57
CA HIS A 556 25.62 -11.16 -19.11
C HIS A 556 25.93 -10.81 -17.64
N GLU A 557 26.94 -11.41 -17.04
CA GLU A 557 27.25 -11.30 -15.61
C GLU A 557 27.55 -9.84 -15.18
N ILE A 558 28.29 -9.10 -16.00
CA ILE A 558 28.61 -7.69 -15.72
C ILE A 558 27.32 -6.83 -15.76
N ALA A 559 26.48 -7.03 -16.78
CA ALA A 559 25.22 -6.35 -16.89
C ALA A 559 24.29 -6.67 -15.70
N ARG A 560 24.23 -7.94 -15.32
CA ARG A 560 23.47 -8.40 -14.15
C ARG A 560 23.88 -7.69 -12.86
N VAL A 561 25.19 -7.64 -12.57
CA VAL A 561 25.69 -7.00 -11.35
C VAL A 561 25.43 -5.51 -11.35
N SER A 562 25.58 -4.84 -12.50
CA SER A 562 25.29 -3.42 -12.66
C SER A 562 23.81 -3.12 -12.41
N GLU A 563 22.91 -3.88 -13.01
CA GLU A 563 21.45 -3.70 -12.82
C GLU A 563 21.04 -3.99 -11.37
N LEU A 564 21.58 -5.01 -10.74
CA LEU A 564 21.35 -5.32 -9.34
C LEU A 564 21.78 -4.17 -8.42
N LEU A 565 22.97 -3.60 -8.66
CA LEU A 565 23.48 -2.47 -7.89
C LEU A 565 22.58 -1.22 -8.04
N GLN A 566 22.18 -0.90 -9.27
CA GLN A 566 21.26 0.22 -9.50
C GLN A 566 19.92 0.00 -8.81
N SER A 567 19.36 -1.20 -8.89
CA SER A 567 18.15 -1.55 -8.16
C SER A 567 18.30 -1.31 -6.65
N GLN A 568 19.41 -1.75 -6.05
CA GLN A 568 19.63 -1.59 -4.61
C GLN A 568 19.85 -0.13 -4.19
N LEU A 569 20.51 0.68 -5.03
CA LEU A 569 20.74 2.10 -4.76
C LEU A 569 19.45 2.93 -4.88
N LEU A 570 18.66 2.68 -5.92
CA LEU A 570 17.43 3.44 -6.21
C LEU A 570 16.27 3.08 -5.29
N GLN A 571 16.22 1.86 -4.76
CA GLN A 571 15.18 1.45 -3.82
C GLN A 571 15.39 2.13 -2.46
N PRO A 572 14.40 2.87 -1.94
CA PRO A 572 14.56 3.60 -0.68
C PRO A 572 14.86 2.72 0.53
N LEU A 573 14.29 1.52 0.54
CA LEU A 573 14.58 0.44 1.51
C LEU A 573 14.44 -0.90 0.81
N ASN A 574 15.49 -1.71 0.82
CA ASN A 574 15.44 -3.05 0.27
C ASN A 574 14.60 -3.95 1.17
N VAL A 575 13.56 -4.54 0.60
CA VAL A 575 12.64 -5.46 1.29
C VAL A 575 12.95 -6.90 0.96
N ASN A 576 13.71 -7.13 -0.11
CA ASN A 576 14.17 -8.44 -0.52
C ASN A 576 15.55 -8.67 0.07
N PRO A 577 15.78 -9.83 0.71
CA PRO A 577 17.10 -10.13 1.23
C PRO A 577 18.13 -10.20 0.10
N ALA A 578 19.34 -9.72 0.39
CA ALA A 578 20.46 -9.96 -0.50
C ALA A 578 20.89 -11.43 -0.35
N GLN A 579 20.54 -12.24 -1.34
CA GLN A 579 20.93 -13.65 -1.35
C GLN A 579 22.39 -13.80 -1.77
N PRO A 580 23.24 -14.47 -0.98
CA PRO A 580 24.64 -14.67 -1.28
C PRO A 580 24.89 -15.32 -2.65
N SER A 581 24.10 -16.35 -2.97
CA SER A 581 24.22 -17.11 -4.24
C SER A 581 23.95 -16.24 -5.48
N LEU A 582 23.07 -15.24 -5.40
CA LEU A 582 22.68 -14.41 -6.56
C LEU A 582 23.82 -13.60 -7.18
N ALA A 583 24.92 -13.45 -6.49
CA ALA A 583 26.04 -12.66 -6.98
C ALA A 583 27.20 -13.53 -7.53
N GLN A 584 27.09 -14.86 -7.58
CA GLN A 584 28.11 -15.76 -8.09
C GLN A 584 27.81 -16.20 -9.52
N LYS A 585 28.91 -16.33 -10.32
CA LYS A 585 28.86 -16.64 -11.75
C LYS A 585 28.66 -18.13 -12.08
N ASN A 586 29.05 -19.04 -11.19
CA ASN A 586 29.25 -20.44 -11.52
C ASN A 586 28.34 -21.40 -10.74
N LEU A 587 27.14 -20.94 -10.35
CA LEU A 587 26.18 -21.76 -9.62
C LEU A 587 25.13 -22.40 -10.54
N SER A 588 25.46 -22.70 -11.79
CA SER A 588 24.53 -23.30 -12.76
C SER A 588 23.87 -24.60 -12.27
N ILE A 589 24.51 -25.32 -11.35
CA ILE A 589 23.97 -26.54 -10.73
C ILE A 589 22.86 -26.22 -9.72
N LEU A 590 22.85 -25.01 -9.15
CA LEU A 590 21.90 -24.56 -8.13
C LEU A 590 20.85 -23.57 -8.68
N GLU A 591 20.94 -23.23 -9.97
CA GLU A 591 19.92 -22.42 -10.64
C GLU A 591 18.58 -23.18 -10.62
N GLY A 592 17.65 -22.66 -9.83
CA GLY A 592 16.36 -23.30 -9.58
C GLY A 592 16.18 -23.95 -8.21
N ALA A 593 17.21 -24.05 -7.39
CA ALA A 593 17.13 -24.56 -6.02
C ALA A 593 16.72 -23.51 -4.96
N GLY A 594 16.79 -22.23 -5.30
CA GLY A 594 16.41 -21.12 -4.41
C GLY A 594 15.00 -20.59 -4.66
N PRO A 595 14.46 -19.70 -3.79
CA PRO A 595 13.20 -19.03 -4.03
C PRO A 595 13.30 -18.16 -5.28
N SER A 596 12.75 -18.66 -6.37
CA SER A 596 12.86 -18.06 -7.71
C SER A 596 11.96 -16.84 -7.90
N SER A 597 10.93 -16.66 -7.05
CA SER A 597 9.96 -15.59 -7.21
C SER A 597 10.09 -14.55 -6.12
N GLN A 598 10.34 -13.32 -6.52
CA GLN A 598 10.24 -12.17 -5.65
C GLN A 598 8.79 -11.76 -5.48
N SER A 599 8.46 -11.28 -4.28
CA SER A 599 7.16 -10.72 -4.00
C SER A 599 6.95 -9.44 -4.80
N PHE A 600 5.81 -9.30 -5.49
CA PHE A 600 5.38 -8.04 -6.10
C PHE A 600 5.18 -6.89 -5.08
N ASN A 601 5.30 -7.16 -3.78
CA ASN A 601 5.20 -6.15 -2.73
C ASN A 601 6.24 -5.04 -2.83
N GLU A 602 7.35 -5.27 -3.51
CA GLU A 602 8.35 -4.24 -3.80
C GLU A 602 7.79 -3.04 -4.57
N PHE A 603 6.67 -3.23 -5.30
CA PHE A 603 6.00 -2.18 -6.06
C PHE A 603 5.00 -1.36 -5.24
N ASN A 604 4.76 -1.73 -3.98
CA ASN A 604 3.78 -1.04 -3.15
C ASN A 604 4.36 -0.65 -1.77
N PRO A 605 4.98 0.52 -1.66
CA PRO A 605 5.63 0.98 -0.42
C PRO A 605 4.70 1.03 0.79
N LEU A 606 3.39 1.22 0.61
CA LEU A 606 2.43 1.29 1.74
C LEU A 606 2.19 -0.06 2.41
N PHE A 607 2.40 -1.17 1.68
CA PHE A 607 2.29 -2.51 2.24
C PHE A 607 3.63 -3.09 2.69
N LEU A 608 4.73 -2.32 2.55
CA LEU A 608 5.98 -2.64 3.25
C LEU A 608 5.72 -2.53 4.76
N ARG A 609 6.10 -3.55 5.50
CA ARG A 609 5.86 -3.60 6.93
C ARG A 609 7.08 -4.06 7.71
N ASN A 610 7.16 -3.62 8.95
CA ASN A 610 8.15 -4.11 9.88
C ASN A 610 8.01 -5.63 9.99
N ARG A 611 9.10 -6.35 9.70
CA ARG A 611 9.14 -7.81 9.76
C ARG A 611 10.56 -8.32 9.89
N LEU A 612 10.66 -9.53 10.41
CA LEU A 612 11.84 -10.38 10.36
C LEU A 612 11.50 -11.59 9.47
N ALA A 613 12.39 -11.98 8.60
CA ALA A 613 12.24 -13.14 7.74
C ALA A 613 13.50 -13.99 7.75
N LEU A 614 13.32 -15.29 7.83
CA LEU A 614 14.36 -16.29 7.67
C LEU A 614 14.05 -17.10 6.41
N GLN A 615 15.00 -17.16 5.50
CA GLN A 615 14.96 -18.03 4.33
C GLN A 615 16.06 -19.08 4.48
N ALA A 616 15.71 -20.31 4.23
CA ALA A 616 16.66 -21.40 4.21
C ALA A 616 16.36 -22.31 3.02
N SER A 617 17.35 -22.67 2.27
CA SER A 617 17.29 -23.64 1.19
C SER A 617 18.47 -24.61 1.31
N GLY A 618 18.32 -25.79 0.73
CA GLY A 618 19.37 -26.78 0.74
C GLY A 618 19.22 -27.75 -0.41
N VAL A 619 20.33 -28.31 -0.82
CA VAL A 619 20.43 -29.37 -1.83
C VAL A 619 21.28 -30.49 -1.29
N ALA A 620 20.90 -31.73 -1.56
CA ALA A 620 21.70 -32.92 -1.28
C ALA A 620 21.58 -33.87 -2.46
N GLY A 621 22.69 -34.49 -2.81
CA GLY A 621 22.77 -35.36 -3.97
C GLY A 621 23.83 -36.47 -3.82
N SER A 622 24.06 -37.21 -4.89
CA SER A 622 25.14 -38.17 -5.01
C SER A 622 26.50 -37.43 -5.01
N GLN A 623 27.59 -38.17 -4.89
CA GLN A 623 28.98 -37.65 -4.93
C GLN A 623 29.22 -36.62 -3.80
N GLU A 624 28.77 -36.94 -2.60
CA GLU A 624 28.86 -36.08 -1.42
C GLU A 624 28.36 -34.65 -1.65
N THR A 625 27.44 -34.48 -2.61
CA THR A 625 26.88 -33.18 -2.92
C THR A 625 25.98 -32.70 -1.79
N PHE A 626 26.35 -31.57 -1.20
CA PHE A 626 25.59 -30.88 -0.17
C PHE A 626 25.70 -29.36 -0.38
N GLY A 627 24.61 -28.67 -0.23
CA GLY A 627 24.60 -27.19 -0.26
C GLY A 627 23.50 -26.65 0.62
N GLU A 628 23.75 -25.49 1.20
CA GLU A 628 22.81 -24.76 2.03
C GLU A 628 22.94 -23.25 1.81
N GLU A 629 21.82 -22.57 1.88
CA GLU A 629 21.79 -21.12 1.93
C GLU A 629 20.84 -20.68 3.04
N VAL A 630 21.32 -19.81 3.94
CA VAL A 630 20.54 -19.26 5.02
C VAL A 630 20.63 -17.73 4.98
N VAL A 631 19.50 -17.05 4.90
CA VAL A 631 19.42 -15.60 4.89
C VAL A 631 18.43 -15.12 5.94
N LEU A 632 18.95 -14.36 6.92
CA LEU A 632 18.14 -13.61 7.88
C LEU A 632 17.99 -12.17 7.38
N SER A 633 16.79 -11.70 7.22
CA SER A 633 16.52 -10.33 6.78
C SER A 633 15.47 -9.66 7.65
N GLY A 634 15.56 -8.32 7.74
CA GLY A 634 14.60 -7.53 8.51
C GLY A 634 14.37 -6.16 7.93
N LEU A 635 13.16 -5.66 8.19
CA LEU A 635 12.76 -4.29 7.94
C LEU A 635 12.17 -3.72 9.21
N GLN A 636 12.69 -2.59 9.67
CA GLN A 636 12.17 -1.87 10.83
C GLN A 636 12.17 -0.36 10.58
N ASN A 637 10.99 0.21 10.42
CA ASN A 637 10.76 1.62 10.12
C ASN A 637 11.53 2.09 8.88
N ARG A 638 12.68 2.72 9.09
CA ARG A 638 13.55 3.29 8.05
C ARG A 638 14.86 2.53 7.88
N PHE A 639 14.95 1.33 8.44
CA PHE A 639 16.16 0.52 8.41
C PHE A 639 15.85 -0.88 7.88
N SER A 640 16.65 -1.36 6.93
CA SER A 640 16.61 -2.74 6.45
C SER A 640 17.99 -3.38 6.52
N TYR A 641 18.03 -4.69 6.73
CA TYR A 641 19.26 -5.46 6.78
C TYR A 641 19.07 -6.89 6.28
N SER A 642 20.13 -7.51 5.83
CA SER A 642 20.19 -8.95 5.60
C SER A 642 21.57 -9.51 5.95
N LEU A 643 21.56 -10.71 6.52
CA LEU A 643 22.73 -11.52 6.84
C LEU A 643 22.57 -12.83 6.09
N GLY A 644 23.46 -13.14 5.21
CA GLY A 644 23.42 -14.33 4.36
C GLY A 644 24.66 -15.18 4.50
N GLN A 645 24.45 -16.50 4.49
CA GLN A 645 25.51 -17.50 4.42
C GLN A 645 25.11 -18.54 3.37
N PHE A 646 26.06 -18.92 2.55
CA PHE A 646 25.92 -19.98 1.56
C PHE A 646 27.12 -20.91 1.65
N HIS A 647 26.87 -22.22 1.62
CA HIS A 647 27.87 -23.25 1.51
C HIS A 647 27.44 -24.25 0.44
N PHE A 648 28.40 -24.71 -0.34
CA PHE A 648 28.21 -25.78 -1.32
C PHE A 648 29.47 -26.63 -1.41
N GLN A 649 29.30 -27.96 -1.47
CA GLN A 649 30.37 -28.92 -1.74
C GLN A 649 29.88 -30.07 -2.60
N THR A 650 30.75 -30.64 -3.39
CA THR A 650 30.52 -31.86 -4.16
C THR A 650 31.88 -32.50 -4.52
N ASP A 651 31.92 -33.84 -4.57
CA ASP A 651 33.06 -34.54 -5.13
C ASP A 651 33.02 -34.58 -6.67
N GLY A 652 31.90 -34.11 -7.27
CA GLY A 652 31.74 -34.08 -8.71
C GLY A 652 31.46 -35.45 -9.33
N PHE A 653 31.35 -35.52 -10.66
CA PHE A 653 30.97 -36.72 -11.39
C PHE A 653 32.17 -37.48 -11.97
N ARG A 654 33.37 -36.91 -11.87
CA ARG A 654 34.67 -37.50 -12.35
C ARG A 654 35.80 -37.12 -11.41
N GLU A 655 36.96 -37.72 -11.62
CA GLU A 655 38.20 -37.40 -10.93
C GLU A 655 38.54 -35.90 -11.08
N ASN A 656 38.96 -35.27 -10.01
CA ASN A 656 39.30 -33.83 -9.95
C ASN A 656 38.18 -32.87 -10.39
N ASN A 657 36.93 -33.25 -10.22
CA ASN A 657 35.76 -32.40 -10.50
C ASN A 657 35.07 -31.92 -9.20
N ASP A 658 35.79 -31.99 -8.10
CA ASP A 658 35.32 -31.57 -6.81
C ASP A 658 35.29 -30.03 -6.70
N GLN A 659 34.32 -29.54 -5.89
CA GLN A 659 34.15 -28.12 -5.67
C GLN A 659 33.69 -27.85 -4.24
N THR A 660 34.24 -26.80 -3.63
CA THR A 660 33.76 -26.25 -2.36
C THR A 660 33.64 -24.74 -2.48
N GLN A 661 32.51 -24.18 -2.01
CA GLN A 661 32.25 -22.73 -2.01
C GLN A 661 31.65 -22.29 -0.70
N ASN A 662 32.11 -21.15 -0.17
CA ASN A 662 31.54 -20.49 1.01
C ASN A 662 31.37 -19.01 0.70
N ILE A 663 30.16 -18.48 0.98
CA ILE A 663 29.84 -17.06 0.78
C ILE A 663 29.22 -16.52 2.04
N TYR A 664 29.66 -15.35 2.46
CA TYR A 664 29.09 -14.59 3.55
C TYR A 664 28.74 -13.19 3.05
N ASN A 665 27.53 -12.73 3.38
CA ASN A 665 27.05 -11.42 2.97
C ASN A 665 26.40 -10.72 4.16
N VAL A 666 26.74 -9.45 4.35
CA VAL A 666 26.12 -8.55 5.32
C VAL A 666 25.69 -7.29 4.58
N PHE A 667 24.42 -6.99 4.58
CA PHE A 667 23.85 -5.81 3.94
C PHE A 667 23.03 -5.01 4.94
N ALA A 668 23.16 -3.68 4.92
CA ALA A 668 22.36 -2.75 5.71
C ALA A 668 22.01 -1.51 4.88
N GLN A 669 20.79 -1.01 5.03
CA GLN A 669 20.35 0.22 4.38
C GLN A 669 19.48 1.04 5.33
N ALA A 670 19.67 2.36 5.32
CA ALA A 670 18.91 3.30 6.10
C ALA A 670 18.35 4.41 5.21
N SER A 671 17.04 4.67 5.32
CA SER A 671 16.40 5.84 4.75
C SER A 671 16.51 6.99 5.74
N LEU A 672 17.47 7.90 5.53
CA LEU A 672 17.72 9.06 6.41
C LEU A 672 16.57 10.07 6.33
N SER A 673 15.99 10.21 5.14
CA SER A 673 14.78 11.00 4.87
C SER A 673 14.03 10.35 3.71
N HIS A 674 12.86 10.87 3.36
CA HIS A 674 12.15 10.43 2.15
C HIS A 674 12.90 10.73 0.85
N LYS A 675 13.94 11.57 0.89
CA LYS A 675 14.82 11.93 -0.24
C LYS A 675 16.16 11.22 -0.24
N THR A 676 16.63 10.74 0.92
CA THR A 676 18.01 10.27 1.06
C THR A 676 18.07 8.91 1.70
N SER A 677 18.68 7.95 1.03
CA SER A 677 19.03 6.66 1.59
C SER A 677 20.53 6.37 1.46
N VAL A 678 21.05 5.60 2.40
CA VAL A 678 22.43 5.13 2.43
C VAL A 678 22.44 3.62 2.62
N LEU A 679 23.36 2.93 1.97
CA LEU A 679 23.55 1.50 2.13
C LEU A 679 25.01 1.17 2.39
N ALA A 680 25.25 0.05 3.07
CA ALA A 680 26.56 -0.56 3.24
C ALA A 680 26.42 -2.08 3.06
N GLU A 681 27.39 -2.68 2.41
CA GLU A 681 27.49 -4.13 2.22
C GLU A 681 28.91 -4.59 2.42
N TYR A 682 29.06 -5.75 3.04
CA TYR A 682 30.30 -6.50 3.08
C TYR A 682 30.04 -7.90 2.59
N ARG A 683 30.98 -8.42 1.76
CA ARG A 683 30.89 -9.76 1.20
C ARG A 683 32.24 -10.46 1.27
N ALA A 684 32.20 -11.73 1.58
CA ALA A 684 33.38 -12.63 1.51
C ALA A 684 32.98 -13.90 0.75
N PHE A 685 33.85 -14.34 -0.10
CA PHE A 685 33.78 -15.58 -0.86
C PHE A 685 35.09 -16.35 -0.72
N ASP A 686 34.99 -17.65 -0.58
CA ASP A 686 36.09 -18.59 -0.59
C ASP A 686 35.66 -19.83 -1.38
N GLY A 687 36.35 -20.10 -2.48
CA GLY A 687 36.08 -21.18 -3.40
C GLY A 687 37.33 -21.95 -3.75
N ASP A 688 37.24 -23.27 -3.77
CA ASP A 688 38.27 -24.18 -4.22
C ASP A 688 37.63 -25.23 -5.13
N HIS A 689 38.24 -25.50 -6.27
CA HIS A 689 37.74 -26.52 -7.20
C HIS A 689 38.82 -27.10 -8.08
N GLY A 690 38.52 -28.31 -8.58
CA GLY A 690 39.32 -28.96 -9.63
C GLY A 690 38.88 -28.51 -11.03
N ASP A 691 38.90 -29.43 -11.98
CA ASP A 691 38.45 -29.17 -13.34
C ASP A 691 36.92 -29.31 -13.46
N LEU A 692 36.24 -28.17 -13.64
CA LEU A 692 34.78 -28.11 -13.77
C LEU A 692 34.29 -28.06 -15.22
N GLU A 693 35.19 -27.95 -16.21
CA GLU A 693 34.83 -27.84 -17.62
C GLU A 693 34.14 -29.13 -18.11
N LEU A 694 33.16 -28.96 -18.97
CA LEU A 694 32.44 -30.07 -19.63
C LEU A 694 32.98 -30.21 -21.04
N ASP A 695 33.95 -31.13 -21.20
CA ASP A 695 34.56 -31.43 -22.49
C ASP A 695 33.76 -32.48 -23.25
N PHE A 696 33.86 -32.45 -24.59
CA PHE A 696 33.17 -33.38 -25.46
C PHE A 696 33.67 -34.84 -25.28
N LEU A 697 34.98 -34.97 -24.99
CA LEU A 697 35.59 -36.27 -24.73
C LEU A 697 35.69 -36.52 -23.23
N THR A 698 35.24 -37.67 -22.77
CA THR A 698 35.15 -38.00 -21.33
C THR A 698 36.51 -38.04 -20.60
N ASP A 699 37.59 -38.24 -21.34
CA ASP A 699 38.95 -38.36 -20.80
C ASP A 699 39.79 -37.07 -21.00
N ASP A 700 39.21 -36.01 -21.61
CA ASP A 700 39.89 -34.74 -21.91
C ASP A 700 39.68 -33.75 -20.75
N PHE A 701 40.34 -34.05 -19.62
CA PHE A 701 40.32 -33.22 -18.43
C PHE A 701 41.63 -33.19 -17.67
N PHE A 702 41.90 -32.14 -16.92
CA PHE A 702 43.11 -32.00 -16.13
C PHE A 702 42.96 -32.69 -14.76
N LYS A 703 43.72 -33.75 -14.53
CA LYS A 703 43.64 -34.55 -13.30
C LYS A 703 44.20 -33.84 -12.06
N ASN A 704 45.13 -32.90 -12.23
CA ASN A 704 45.86 -32.26 -11.13
C ASN A 704 45.80 -30.73 -11.19
N ILE A 705 44.77 -30.15 -11.82
CA ILE A 705 44.53 -28.70 -11.77
C ILE A 705 43.75 -28.35 -10.52
N ARG A 706 44.19 -27.29 -9.85
CA ARG A 706 43.44 -26.74 -8.70
C ARG A 706 43.30 -25.24 -8.85
N TYR A 707 42.07 -24.75 -8.66
CA TYR A 707 41.74 -23.33 -8.60
C TYR A 707 41.30 -22.99 -7.20
N SER A 708 41.79 -21.87 -6.67
CA SER A 708 41.34 -21.32 -5.41
C SER A 708 41.12 -19.82 -5.57
N ASP A 709 39.90 -19.38 -5.30
CA ASP A 709 39.50 -18.02 -5.43
C ASP A 709 39.00 -17.49 -4.09
N GLN A 710 39.53 -16.36 -3.65
CA GLN A 710 39.11 -15.66 -2.44
C GLN A 710 38.77 -14.21 -2.78
N TYR A 711 37.60 -13.80 -2.38
CA TYR A 711 37.13 -12.45 -2.55
C TYR A 711 36.68 -11.87 -1.19
N LYS A 712 37.08 -10.63 -0.90
CA LYS A 712 36.60 -9.87 0.24
C LYS A 712 36.38 -8.44 -0.21
N GLY A 713 35.14 -7.94 -0.07
CA GLY A 713 34.82 -6.62 -0.55
C GLY A 713 33.80 -5.91 0.34
N GLY A 714 33.91 -4.62 0.37
CA GLY A 714 32.94 -3.75 1.01
C GLY A 714 32.52 -2.64 0.08
N ARG A 715 31.27 -2.26 0.16
CA ARG A 715 30.74 -1.10 -0.56
C ARG A 715 29.85 -0.25 0.31
N ILE A 716 29.84 1.04 0.00
CA ILE A 716 28.88 1.99 0.52
C ILE A 716 28.18 2.64 -0.67
N GLY A 717 26.88 2.98 -0.50
CA GLY A 717 26.10 3.62 -1.53
C GLY A 717 25.22 4.70 -0.96
N VAL A 718 24.90 5.70 -1.79
CA VAL A 718 24.00 6.80 -1.46
C VAL A 718 23.04 7.02 -2.61
N HIS A 719 21.79 7.31 -2.27
CA HIS A 719 20.77 7.84 -3.17
C HIS A 719 20.21 9.12 -2.57
N HIS A 720 20.07 10.16 -3.41
CA HIS A 720 19.44 11.42 -3.02
C HIS A 720 18.54 11.93 -4.15
N ALA A 721 17.25 12.09 -3.86
CA ALA A 721 16.28 12.72 -4.76
C ALA A 721 16.19 14.23 -4.47
N PHE A 722 16.76 15.06 -5.34
CA PHE A 722 16.67 16.54 -5.21
C PHE A 722 15.25 17.05 -5.40
N ALA A 723 14.52 16.44 -6.35
CA ALA A 723 13.13 16.72 -6.69
C ALA A 723 12.53 15.52 -7.40
N PRO A 724 11.21 15.45 -7.58
CA PRO A 724 10.60 14.41 -8.42
C PRO A 724 11.23 14.38 -9.82
N GLY A 725 11.83 13.25 -10.18
CA GLY A 725 12.55 13.05 -11.44
C GLY A 725 13.96 13.61 -11.50
N SER A 726 14.61 13.86 -10.35
CA SER A 726 16.02 14.27 -10.26
C SER A 726 16.71 13.49 -9.16
N ASP A 727 17.38 12.41 -9.53
CA ASP A 727 17.96 11.43 -8.63
C ASP A 727 19.48 11.38 -8.79
N LEU A 728 20.20 11.45 -7.70
CA LEU A 728 21.66 11.23 -7.63
C LEU A 728 21.91 9.90 -6.94
N ILE A 729 22.66 9.03 -7.60
CA ILE A 729 23.19 7.81 -6.98
C ILE A 729 24.71 7.83 -6.97
N GLY A 730 25.30 7.32 -5.91
CA GLY A 730 26.74 7.20 -5.78
C GLY A 730 27.15 5.94 -5.05
N THR A 731 28.27 5.37 -5.41
CA THR A 731 28.84 4.17 -4.78
C THR A 731 30.34 4.29 -4.65
N ALA A 732 30.88 3.73 -3.56
CA ALA A 732 32.29 3.49 -3.39
C ALA A 732 32.49 2.04 -2.98
N VAL A 733 33.36 1.34 -3.68
CA VAL A 733 33.63 -0.09 -3.56
C VAL A 733 35.13 -0.29 -3.33
N TYR A 734 35.46 -1.16 -2.38
CA TYR A 734 36.84 -1.64 -2.22
C TYR A 734 36.83 -3.15 -2.11
N GLU A 735 37.63 -3.81 -2.93
CA GLU A 735 37.66 -5.27 -3.08
C GLU A 735 39.10 -5.77 -3.07
N LEU A 736 39.30 -6.92 -2.45
CA LEU A 736 40.48 -7.74 -2.48
C LEU A 736 40.10 -9.07 -3.11
N HIS A 737 40.65 -9.37 -4.25
CA HIS A 737 40.52 -10.64 -4.94
C HIS A 737 41.85 -11.38 -5.00
N LYS A 738 41.87 -12.61 -4.50
CA LYS A 738 43.04 -13.49 -4.61
C LYS A 738 42.62 -14.70 -5.43
N SER A 739 43.33 -14.95 -6.53
CA SER A 739 43.13 -16.12 -7.38
C SER A 739 44.40 -16.88 -7.46
N SER A 740 44.33 -18.20 -7.37
CA SER A 740 45.48 -19.07 -7.64
C SER A 740 45.09 -20.25 -8.52
N ALA A 741 45.93 -20.54 -9.48
CA ALA A 741 45.81 -21.71 -10.34
C ALA A 741 47.09 -22.54 -10.22
N ARG A 742 46.95 -23.81 -9.84
CA ARG A 742 48.08 -24.77 -9.79
C ARG A 742 47.77 -25.88 -10.76
N VAL A 743 48.70 -26.10 -11.68
CA VAL A 743 48.64 -27.19 -12.64
C VAL A 743 49.93 -28.00 -12.51
N ASN A 744 49.81 -29.28 -12.23
CA ASN A 744 50.94 -30.23 -12.25
C ASN A 744 50.48 -31.44 -13.04
N ASP A 745 50.53 -31.33 -14.36
CA ASP A 745 50.02 -32.38 -15.25
C ASP A 745 50.96 -32.73 -16.37
N GLN A 746 50.79 -33.91 -16.92
CA GLN A 746 51.62 -34.45 -18.01
C GLN A 746 50.75 -34.59 -19.27
N PHE A 747 51.14 -33.88 -20.33
CA PHE A 747 50.44 -33.97 -21.61
C PHE A 747 51.24 -34.73 -22.63
N PRO A 748 50.69 -35.74 -23.29
CA PRO A 748 51.31 -36.30 -24.48
C PRO A 748 51.22 -35.28 -25.63
N PHE A 749 52.34 -34.72 -26.04
CA PHE A 749 52.39 -33.68 -27.08
C PHE A 749 52.60 -34.28 -28.49
N ASP A 750 53.38 -35.39 -28.61
CA ASP A 750 53.65 -36.14 -29.85
C ASP A 750 54.15 -37.52 -29.47
N VAL A 751 54.35 -38.43 -30.47
CA VAL A 751 54.81 -39.80 -30.23
C VAL A 751 56.13 -39.80 -29.45
N GLY A 752 55.98 -40.12 -28.14
CA GLY A 752 57.21 -40.22 -27.26
C GLY A 752 57.62 -38.94 -26.56
N VAL A 753 56.89 -37.83 -26.72
CA VAL A 753 57.16 -36.56 -26.02
C VAL A 753 56.02 -36.29 -25.00
N VAL A 754 56.34 -36.28 -23.71
CA VAL A 754 55.45 -35.88 -22.62
C VAL A 754 55.91 -34.52 -22.14
N LEU A 755 54.99 -33.54 -22.22
CA LEU A 755 55.17 -32.22 -21.62
C LEU A 755 54.76 -32.29 -20.16
N ASN A 756 55.64 -31.96 -19.23
CA ASN A 756 55.29 -31.73 -17.83
C ASN A 756 54.94 -30.27 -17.67
N LEU A 757 53.70 -30.00 -17.37
CA LEU A 757 53.19 -28.65 -17.07
C LEU A 757 53.17 -28.46 -15.54
N ASP A 758 54.09 -27.66 -15.01
CA ASP A 758 54.09 -27.27 -13.60
C ASP A 758 53.92 -25.74 -13.54
N VAL A 759 52.71 -25.32 -13.30
CA VAL A 759 52.34 -23.90 -13.24
C VAL A 759 51.75 -23.62 -11.87
N ASN A 760 52.23 -22.60 -11.22
CA ASN A 760 51.66 -22.04 -10.00
C ASN A 760 51.51 -20.53 -10.21
N ASP A 761 50.32 -20.12 -10.58
CA ASP A 761 49.98 -18.74 -10.82
C ASP A 761 49.18 -18.19 -9.62
N GLN A 762 49.60 -17.07 -9.09
CA GLN A 762 48.90 -16.37 -8.02
C GLN A 762 48.74 -14.91 -8.38
N THR A 763 47.51 -14.46 -8.34
CA THR A 763 47.14 -13.06 -8.59
C THR A 763 46.46 -12.48 -7.36
N VAL A 764 46.87 -11.29 -6.98
CA VAL A 764 46.20 -10.53 -5.93
C VAL A 764 45.80 -9.17 -6.50
N ASP A 765 44.53 -8.95 -6.63
CA ASP A 765 43.95 -7.69 -7.11
C ASP A 765 43.40 -6.87 -5.97
N HIS A 766 43.80 -5.62 -5.88
CA HIS A 766 43.20 -4.58 -5.04
C HIS A 766 42.43 -3.62 -5.95
N VAL A 767 41.11 -3.62 -5.80
CA VAL A 767 40.22 -2.85 -6.65
C VAL A 767 39.55 -1.75 -5.78
N ALA A 768 39.66 -0.50 -6.21
CA ALA A 768 38.93 0.61 -5.66
C ALA A 768 38.10 1.26 -6.78
N ASN A 769 36.82 1.35 -6.61
CA ASN A 769 35.91 1.96 -7.57
C ASN A 769 35.02 2.99 -6.87
N VAL A 770 34.89 4.18 -7.48
CA VAL A 770 33.98 5.22 -7.02
C VAL A 770 33.19 5.70 -8.23
N GLU A 771 31.86 5.69 -8.13
CA GLU A 771 30.97 6.13 -9.20
C GLU A 771 29.93 7.09 -8.66
N LEU A 772 29.59 8.09 -9.47
CA LEU A 772 28.54 9.05 -9.23
C LEU A 772 27.71 9.24 -10.50
N GLN A 773 26.38 9.13 -10.38
CA GLN A 773 25.49 9.22 -11.51
C GLN A 773 24.28 10.11 -11.17
N GLN A 774 23.98 11.05 -12.03
CA GLN A 774 22.77 11.88 -11.99
C GLN A 774 21.77 11.40 -13.03
N ILE A 775 20.54 11.14 -12.59
CA ILE A 775 19.41 10.77 -13.42
C ILE A 775 18.41 11.93 -13.42
N LEU A 776 18.10 12.47 -14.60
CA LEU A 776 17.16 13.56 -14.78
C LEU A 776 16.03 13.13 -15.70
N ARG A 777 14.78 13.33 -15.25
CA ARG A 777 13.56 13.05 -16.00
C ARG A 777 12.73 14.33 -16.09
N ARG A 778 12.60 14.90 -17.29
CA ARG A 778 11.75 16.07 -17.52
C ARG A 778 10.92 15.90 -18.80
N GLY A 779 9.62 15.69 -18.64
CA GLY A 779 8.69 15.56 -19.75
C GLY A 779 9.12 14.44 -20.72
N ARG A 780 9.66 14.81 -21.88
CA ARG A 780 10.10 13.87 -22.93
C ARG A 780 11.60 13.53 -22.88
N TYR A 781 12.35 14.16 -21.97
CA TYR A 781 13.79 13.99 -21.91
C TYR A 781 14.19 13.21 -20.67
N HIS A 782 14.96 12.14 -20.90
CA HIS A 782 15.65 11.39 -19.86
C HIS A 782 17.15 11.53 -20.09
N ILE A 783 17.86 12.03 -19.09
CA ILE A 783 19.31 12.25 -19.15
C ILE A 783 19.92 11.50 -17.98
N VAL A 784 20.86 10.61 -18.32
CA VAL A 784 21.70 9.93 -17.35
C VAL A 784 23.13 10.38 -17.64
N ALA A 785 23.77 10.97 -16.64
CA ALA A 785 25.14 11.45 -16.74
C ALA A 785 25.91 11.07 -15.48
N GLY A 786 27.14 10.58 -15.62
CA GLY A 786 27.94 10.15 -14.49
C GLY A 786 29.42 10.24 -14.75
N ALA A 787 30.17 10.05 -13.69
CA ALA A 787 31.62 9.90 -13.71
C ALA A 787 32.04 8.81 -12.72
N GLY A 788 33.07 8.05 -13.08
CA GLY A 788 33.63 7.02 -12.24
C GLY A 788 35.15 7.06 -12.24
N TYR A 789 35.72 6.55 -11.17
CA TYR A 789 37.15 6.32 -11.04
C TYR A 789 37.40 4.88 -10.59
N LEU A 790 38.10 4.12 -11.43
CA LEU A 790 38.50 2.74 -11.14
C LEU A 790 40.02 2.71 -11.00
N HIS A 791 40.47 2.14 -9.90
CA HIS A 791 41.89 1.85 -9.67
C HIS A 791 42.06 0.37 -9.36
N VAL A 792 42.88 -0.30 -10.13
CA VAL A 792 43.24 -1.71 -9.93
C VAL A 792 44.73 -1.81 -9.76
N ASN A 793 45.17 -2.36 -8.63
CA ASN A 793 46.54 -2.72 -8.40
C ASN A 793 46.61 -4.25 -8.39
N ARG A 794 47.39 -4.82 -9.35
CA ARG A 794 47.51 -6.27 -9.51
C ARG A 794 48.92 -6.66 -9.15
N ASP A 795 49.06 -7.56 -8.21
CA ASP A 795 50.31 -8.23 -7.86
C ASP A 795 50.25 -9.66 -8.40
N GLU A 796 51.07 -9.94 -9.41
CA GLU A 796 51.23 -11.28 -10.01
C GLU A 796 52.53 -11.91 -9.55
N THR A 797 52.44 -13.13 -9.03
CA THR A 797 53.62 -13.96 -8.83
C THR A 797 53.91 -14.63 -10.15
N PRO A 798 55.06 -14.34 -10.80
CA PRO A 798 55.35 -14.94 -12.11
C PRO A 798 55.40 -16.47 -11.99
N PRO A 799 54.75 -17.18 -12.94
CA PRO A 799 54.76 -18.64 -12.92
C PRO A 799 56.18 -19.20 -12.96
N CYS A 800 56.50 -20.08 -12.01
CA CYS A 800 57.77 -20.81 -12.02
C CYS A 800 57.79 -21.83 -13.16
N HIS A 801 58.24 -21.44 -14.35
CA HIS A 801 58.40 -22.36 -15.47
C HIS A 801 59.67 -23.14 -15.31
N ARG A 802 59.61 -24.47 -15.15
CA ARG A 802 60.72 -25.39 -15.21
C ARG A 802 61.02 -25.97 -16.63
N ALA A 803 60.21 -25.58 -17.63
CA ALA A 803 60.45 -26.01 -19.03
C ALA A 803 60.30 -24.83 -20.00
N PRO A 804 61.11 -24.79 -21.14
CA PRO A 804 60.91 -23.77 -22.17
C PRO A 804 59.60 -24.07 -22.92
N ILE A 805 58.58 -23.20 -22.70
CA ILE A 805 57.33 -23.26 -23.42
C ILE A 805 57.52 -22.66 -24.82
N PRO A 806 57.08 -23.34 -25.88
CA PRO A 806 57.07 -22.76 -27.23
C PRO A 806 56.24 -21.47 -27.31
N PRO A 807 56.66 -20.53 -28.20
CA PRO A 807 55.98 -19.19 -28.26
C PRO A 807 54.47 -19.20 -28.52
N CYS A 808 53.92 -20.31 -29.01
CA CYS A 808 52.46 -20.45 -29.23
C CYS A 808 51.62 -20.50 -27.96
N PHE A 809 52.18 -20.93 -26.82
CA PHE A 809 51.41 -20.99 -25.54
C PHE A 809 51.34 -19.66 -24.79
N ARG A 810 52.24 -18.70 -25.08
CA ARG A 810 52.18 -17.32 -24.50
C ARG A 810 50.95 -16.51 -24.90
N ARG A 811 50.22 -16.93 -25.93
CA ARG A 811 49.01 -16.23 -26.40
C ARG A 811 47.69 -16.76 -25.79
N MET A 812 47.69 -17.92 -25.15
CA MET A 812 46.47 -18.46 -24.54
C MET A 812 46.20 -17.97 -23.11
N THR A 813 47.22 -17.50 -22.38
CA THR A 813 47.01 -17.01 -21.00
C THR A 813 46.49 -15.57 -20.89
N SER A 814 46.39 -14.80 -21.99
CA SER A 814 45.88 -13.43 -21.96
C SER A 814 44.45 -13.25 -22.48
N SER A 815 43.71 -14.32 -22.76
CA SER A 815 42.35 -14.26 -23.32
C SER A 815 41.27 -14.91 -22.46
N ILE A 816 41.56 -15.21 -21.19
CA ILE A 816 40.55 -15.66 -20.23
C ILE A 816 40.46 -14.61 -19.12
N LEU A 817 39.83 -13.49 -19.44
CA LEU A 817 39.21 -12.56 -18.51
C LEU A 817 37.87 -12.10 -19.11
#